data_099a87403f8449736fde7b916f1ad288
#
_entry.id   099a87403f8449736fde7b916f1ad288
#
_cell.length_a   1.000
_cell.length_b   1.000
_cell.length_c   1.000
_cell.angle_alpha   90.00
_cell.angle_beta   90.00
_cell.angle_gamma   90.00
#
_symmetry.space_group_name_H-M   'P 1'
#
loop_
_entity.id
_entity.type
_entity.pdbx_description
1 polymer ?
#
loop_
_entity_poly.entity_id
_entity_poly.type
_entity_poly.pdbx_seq_one_letter_code
_entity_poly.pdbx_strand_id
1 'polypeptide(L)'
;MTDEALVDRMALPRPDVTATDAEEILLAHYSLSGTLAELGSQQDRNYRVDSERGRYVLKICHAAYEIRELEAQNAAIRHLNSRQDAPRVPKVIPTNEGREIVVLTVRGQGYQVRLLEYLEGQGLTELTYLAPASVAALGALCARLAQALADFNHPGLDRSLQWDLRRAGPVAVQLLSAITDSAARDRIAKTMVMAVRRIQPLAPALRLQAVHHDVTGDNVVGHRDAHGHIIPDGVIDFGDIIRGWLVGDLAVTCASLLHQADGDPFHILPAVTAYQAIYPLSEEELKALWPLIVARAVILVASGEQQISVDPDNDYVRDNLDRERAIFDTAMSVPFDLMEAAILKAAGVDVTAPETSGWLPLLPDIDPAGIAYVDLGVRSPHFSAGNWLNTDMDWRLLARMATENGTAATRYGEYRLSRAGTAKGQATCALHVDICLAAGSAIAAPFAGRIGWKDQHLTLASDNMTLHLDGLDLSVEDGAEIAAGDSLGTVFGEASSLGGLRVQLCSVAGLEPPLFATPRTAAAWSVLCPSPSLLLSPQADAPQPETAKLFARRRAHLARPQKNYYAAPPQIERGWKEHLFDVEGRAYLDMVNNVTILGHGHPKLAAAISAQWLRLNTNSRFHYAAITEFSERIAALSPDGLDAVFLVNSGSEANDLALRLAQAHSGARNMLCLLEAYHGWSAASDAVSTSIADNPHAPTTRPDWVHTIVSPNTYRGDFRGPDTAADYLGMATPVLEAIDAAGEGLAGFIAESVYGNAGGIPLPEGYLKELYAQVRARGGLCIADEVQVGYARLGHYFWGFEQQGVVPDIITVAKSMGNGHPLGAVITTREIAQSLEKEGTFFSSTGGSPVSCIAGMTVLDIMAEEKLQENARTVGDHLKARLAALIDRHPIAGAVHGMGLYLGLEFVRDRTTLEPATEETAAICDRLLDLGVIMQPTGDHQNVLKIKPPLCLSIDSADFFADMLEKVLEEGW
;
A
#
# COMPACT_ATOMS: atom_id res chain seq x y z
N MET A 1 21.50 -1.40 43.52
CA MET A 1 21.98 -0.04 43.23
C MET A 1 20.89 0.94 43.62
N THR A 2 21.22 2.06 44.21
CA THR A 2 20.29 3.18 44.40
C THR A 2 20.00 3.82 43.06
N ASP A 3 18.88 4.55 42.93
CA ASP A 3 18.51 5.20 41.66
C ASP A 3 19.58 6.22 41.19
N GLU A 4 20.35 6.85 42.11
CA GLU A 4 21.51 7.70 41.81
C GLU A 4 22.64 6.91 41.09
N ALA A 5 22.93 5.69 41.51
CA ALA A 5 23.97 4.86 40.90
C ALA A 5 23.64 4.39 39.47
N LEU A 6 22.39 4.49 39.03
CA LEU A 6 21.97 4.20 37.66
C LEU A 6 22.34 5.32 36.67
N VAL A 7 22.19 6.58 37.10
CA VAL A 7 22.51 7.74 36.28
C VAL A 7 24.03 7.92 36.16
N ASP A 8 24.76 7.62 37.25
CA ASP A 8 26.22 7.66 37.25
C ASP A 8 26.86 6.66 36.28
N ARG A 9 26.22 5.48 36.08
CA ARG A 9 26.71 4.48 35.12
C ARG A 9 26.59 4.97 33.66
N MET A 10 25.60 5.80 33.35
CA MET A 10 25.43 6.35 32.00
C MET A 10 26.40 7.47 31.67
N ALA A 11 27.00 8.07 32.63
CA ALA A 11 28.03 9.07 32.45
C ALA A 11 29.46 8.48 32.24
N LEU A 12 29.59 7.15 32.16
CA LEU A 12 30.88 6.50 31.90
C LEU A 12 31.39 6.86 30.49
N PRO A 13 32.64 7.27 30.35
CA PRO A 13 33.24 7.53 29.07
C PRO A 13 33.38 6.23 28.27
N ARG A 14 33.33 6.32 26.96
CA ARG A 14 33.66 5.18 26.08
C ARG A 14 35.06 4.65 26.36
N PRO A 15 35.34 3.34 26.21
CA PRO A 15 36.64 2.75 26.32
C PRO A 15 37.69 3.46 25.42
N ASP A 16 38.82 3.89 26.00
CA ASP A 16 39.93 4.49 25.23
C ASP A 16 40.80 3.37 24.64
N VAL A 17 40.25 2.67 23.62
CA VAL A 17 40.95 1.59 22.90
C VAL A 17 40.92 1.93 21.42
N THR A 18 42.11 2.04 20.82
CA THR A 18 42.24 2.36 19.38
C THR A 18 42.08 1.12 18.51
N ALA A 19 41.95 1.31 17.19
CA ALA A 19 41.92 0.18 16.23
C ALA A 19 43.20 -0.69 16.33
N THR A 20 44.39 -0.06 16.54
CA THR A 20 45.64 -0.79 16.75
C THR A 20 45.63 -1.65 18.02
N ASP A 21 45.11 -1.10 19.14
CA ASP A 21 44.98 -1.88 20.37
C ASP A 21 44.01 -3.07 20.15
N ALA A 22 42.93 -2.87 19.36
CA ALA A 22 41.95 -3.91 19.01
C ALA A 22 42.57 -5.00 18.12
N GLU A 23 43.44 -4.64 17.16
CA GLU A 23 44.21 -5.59 16.34
C GLU A 23 45.11 -6.47 17.21
N GLU A 24 45.82 -5.87 18.16
CA GLU A 24 46.68 -6.60 19.10
C GLU A 24 45.87 -7.58 19.97
N ILE A 25 44.70 -7.17 20.47
CA ILE A 25 43.79 -8.03 21.23
C ILE A 25 43.28 -9.21 20.38
N LEU A 26 42.86 -8.96 19.14
CA LEU A 26 42.42 -10.03 18.23
C LEU A 26 43.51 -11.06 17.94
N LEU A 27 44.71 -10.60 17.66
CA LEU A 27 45.84 -11.46 17.36
C LEU A 27 46.23 -12.28 18.59
N ALA A 28 46.34 -11.65 19.76
CA ALA A 28 46.80 -12.32 20.98
C ALA A 28 45.81 -13.34 21.55
N HIS A 29 44.52 -13.03 21.54
CA HIS A 29 43.49 -13.84 22.21
C HIS A 29 42.65 -14.70 21.30
N TYR A 30 42.53 -14.36 19.98
CA TYR A 30 41.68 -15.08 19.05
C TYR A 30 42.44 -15.62 17.83
N SER A 31 43.71 -15.31 17.68
CA SER A 31 44.54 -15.65 16.50
C SER A 31 43.87 -15.20 15.20
N LEU A 32 43.25 -14.03 15.25
CA LEU A 32 42.55 -13.39 14.12
C LEU A 32 43.31 -12.13 13.69
N SER A 33 43.38 -11.94 12.35
CA SER A 33 43.82 -10.70 11.73
C SER A 33 42.79 -10.32 10.64
N GLY A 34 42.55 -9.03 10.45
CA GLY A 34 41.58 -8.53 9.46
C GLY A 34 41.49 -7.01 9.47
N THR A 35 40.67 -6.45 8.61
CA THR A 35 40.37 -5.02 8.62
C THR A 35 39.31 -4.70 9.67
N LEU A 36 39.50 -3.59 10.38
CA LEU A 36 38.61 -3.14 11.44
C LEU A 36 37.82 -1.92 10.96
N ALA A 37 36.52 -1.93 11.24
CA ALA A 37 35.65 -0.77 11.11
C ALA A 37 34.92 -0.53 12.44
N GLU A 38 35.02 0.68 12.97
CA GLU A 38 34.33 1.02 14.23
C GLU A 38 32.81 1.05 14.00
N LEU A 39 32.07 0.44 14.92
CA LEU A 39 30.61 0.43 14.96
C LEU A 39 30.11 1.42 16.02
N GLY A 40 28.95 2.04 15.76
CA GLY A 40 28.30 2.94 16.72
C GLY A 40 27.96 2.21 18.03
N SER A 41 28.21 2.88 19.18
CA SER A 41 27.76 2.44 20.50
C SER A 41 27.80 3.62 21.45
N GLN A 42 26.85 3.65 22.41
CA GLN A 42 26.83 4.71 23.43
C GLN A 42 27.87 4.53 24.52
N GLN A 43 28.09 3.30 24.96
CA GLN A 43 28.93 2.99 26.15
C GLN A 43 30.08 2.04 25.86
N ASP A 44 29.98 1.18 24.87
CA ASP A 44 31.01 0.22 24.50
C ASP A 44 31.85 0.75 23.33
N ARG A 45 33.01 0.14 23.10
CA ARG A 45 33.75 0.31 21.85
C ARG A 45 33.64 -0.98 21.04
N ASN A 46 32.99 -0.90 19.90
CA ASN A 46 32.70 -2.05 19.06
C ASN A 46 33.43 -1.91 17.72
N TYR A 47 34.06 -3.01 17.26
CA TYR A 47 34.71 -3.06 15.95
C TYR A 47 34.16 -4.23 15.14
N ARG A 48 33.71 -3.98 13.90
CA ARG A 48 33.54 -5.03 12.92
C ARG A 48 34.90 -5.47 12.43
N VAL A 49 35.11 -6.78 12.38
CA VAL A 49 36.36 -7.44 11.98
C VAL A 49 36.08 -8.23 10.72
N ASP A 50 36.62 -7.79 9.58
CA ASP A 50 36.55 -8.53 8.32
C ASP A 50 37.84 -9.35 8.14
N SER A 51 37.77 -10.69 8.32
CA SER A 51 38.92 -11.60 8.27
C SER A 51 38.72 -12.71 7.23
N GLU A 52 39.80 -13.42 6.89
CA GLU A 52 39.73 -14.62 6.01
C GLU A 52 38.86 -15.75 6.59
N ARG A 53 38.65 -15.80 7.93
CA ARG A 53 37.86 -16.80 8.61
C ARG A 53 36.40 -16.45 8.78
N GLY A 54 35.98 -15.24 8.34
CA GLY A 54 34.63 -14.72 8.47
C GLY A 54 34.60 -13.32 9.08
N ARG A 55 33.39 -12.84 9.32
CA ARG A 55 33.14 -11.53 9.93
C ARG A 55 32.74 -11.67 11.40
N TYR A 56 33.26 -10.76 12.22
CA TYR A 56 33.04 -10.78 13.67
C TYR A 56 32.79 -9.38 14.22
N VAL A 57 32.28 -9.30 15.45
CA VAL A 57 32.17 -8.06 16.23
C VAL A 57 32.99 -8.21 17.51
N LEU A 58 34.03 -7.40 17.63
CA LEU A 58 34.79 -7.26 18.86
C LEU A 58 34.12 -6.22 19.75
N LYS A 59 33.58 -6.65 20.90
CA LYS A 59 32.96 -5.75 21.90
C LYS A 59 33.92 -5.51 23.06
N ILE A 60 34.20 -4.25 23.38
CA ILE A 60 35.07 -3.82 24.44
C ILE A 60 34.25 -3.00 25.41
N CYS A 61 34.00 -3.54 26.59
CA CYS A 61 33.17 -2.97 27.63
C CYS A 61 34.01 -2.41 28.76
N HIS A 62 33.53 -1.37 29.46
CA HIS A 62 34.19 -0.79 30.62
C HIS A 62 34.23 -1.78 31.80
N ALA A 63 35.31 -1.76 32.60
CA ALA A 63 35.48 -2.67 33.76
C ALA A 63 34.46 -2.42 34.90
N ALA A 64 33.73 -1.32 34.85
CA ALA A 64 32.64 -1.05 35.79
C ALA A 64 31.41 -1.96 35.60
N TYR A 65 31.32 -2.65 34.46
CA TYR A 65 30.27 -3.68 34.28
C TYR A 65 30.57 -4.89 35.13
N GLU A 66 29.54 -5.45 35.77
CA GLU A 66 29.71 -6.70 36.48
C GLU A 66 29.89 -7.85 35.49
N ILE A 67 30.91 -8.67 35.65
CA ILE A 67 31.24 -9.78 34.73
C ILE A 67 30.05 -10.74 34.54
N ARG A 68 29.23 -10.94 35.57
CA ARG A 68 28.03 -11.78 35.52
C ARG A 68 26.95 -11.25 34.57
N GLU A 69 26.96 -9.94 34.25
CA GLU A 69 26.04 -9.35 33.24
C GLU A 69 26.45 -9.80 31.84
N LEU A 70 27.74 -9.76 31.52
CA LEU A 70 28.26 -10.25 30.25
C LEU A 70 28.14 -11.78 30.13
N GLU A 71 28.29 -12.52 31.23
CA GLU A 71 28.03 -13.95 31.30
C GLU A 71 26.56 -14.28 30.99
N ALA A 72 25.60 -13.48 31.52
CA ALA A 72 24.18 -13.62 31.21
C ALA A 72 23.88 -13.38 29.74
N GLN A 73 24.49 -12.38 29.13
CA GLN A 73 24.34 -12.06 27.68
C GLN A 73 24.86 -13.23 26.83
N ASN A 74 26.06 -13.76 27.12
CA ASN A 74 26.62 -14.88 26.39
C ASN A 74 25.79 -16.17 26.60
N ALA A 75 25.29 -16.40 27.81
CA ALA A 75 24.44 -17.54 28.14
C ALA A 75 23.09 -17.46 27.38
N ALA A 76 22.49 -16.26 27.26
CA ALA A 76 21.27 -16.08 26.50
C ALA A 76 21.48 -16.36 25.00
N ILE A 77 22.58 -15.86 24.44
CA ILE A 77 22.95 -16.12 23.03
C ILE A 77 23.11 -17.64 22.79
N ARG A 78 23.81 -18.39 23.71
CA ARG A 78 23.94 -19.84 23.59
C ARG A 78 22.61 -20.55 23.72
N HIS A 79 21.76 -20.10 24.66
CA HIS A 79 20.44 -20.66 24.87
C HIS A 79 19.59 -20.57 23.59
N LEU A 80 19.55 -19.41 22.98
CA LEU A 80 18.84 -19.19 21.74
C LEU A 80 19.40 -20.00 20.57
N ASN A 81 20.74 -20.07 20.42
CA ASN A 81 21.38 -20.90 19.38
C ASN A 81 21.13 -22.40 19.54
N SER A 82 20.72 -22.86 20.73
CA SER A 82 20.36 -24.28 20.97
C SER A 82 18.93 -24.65 20.57
N ARG A 83 18.09 -23.65 20.18
CA ARG A 83 16.66 -23.81 19.86
C ARG A 83 16.41 -23.65 18.36
N GLN A 84 15.60 -24.52 17.77
CA GLN A 84 15.29 -24.50 16.35
C GLN A 84 14.29 -23.42 15.96
N ASP A 85 13.44 -22.99 16.88
CA ASP A 85 12.35 -22.02 16.71
C ASP A 85 12.74 -20.60 17.12
N ALA A 86 13.96 -20.39 17.64
CA ALA A 86 14.46 -19.07 18.00
C ALA A 86 14.87 -18.25 16.75
N PRO A 87 14.80 -16.91 16.82
CA PRO A 87 15.41 -16.04 15.83
C PRO A 87 16.91 -16.32 15.63
N ARG A 88 17.45 -15.93 14.48
CA ARG A 88 18.90 -15.92 14.27
C ARG A 88 19.55 -14.95 15.27
N VAL A 89 20.60 -15.41 15.94
CA VAL A 89 21.42 -14.59 16.85
C VAL A 89 22.89 -14.87 16.61
N PRO A 90 23.80 -13.92 16.93
CA PRO A 90 25.24 -14.14 16.84
C PRO A 90 25.69 -15.40 17.61
N LYS A 91 26.87 -15.94 17.27
CA LYS A 91 27.54 -16.92 18.10
C LYS A 91 28.63 -16.24 18.94
N VAL A 92 28.79 -16.70 20.16
CA VAL A 92 29.91 -16.30 21.02
C VAL A 92 31.17 -17.04 20.56
N ILE A 93 32.24 -16.33 20.27
CA ILE A 93 33.52 -16.89 19.81
C ILE A 93 34.46 -16.93 20.99
N PRO A 94 34.86 -18.13 21.47
CA PRO A 94 35.80 -18.23 22.56
C PRO A 94 37.21 -17.84 22.13
N THR A 95 38.04 -17.42 23.09
CA THR A 95 39.47 -17.20 22.89
C THR A 95 40.21 -18.52 22.60
N ASN A 96 41.48 -18.42 22.21
CA ASN A 96 42.36 -19.58 22.04
C ASN A 96 42.49 -20.47 23.31
N GLU A 97 42.20 -19.88 24.49
CA GLU A 97 42.16 -20.60 25.77
C GLU A 97 40.77 -21.12 26.16
N GLY A 98 39.77 -20.91 25.29
CA GLY A 98 38.38 -21.36 25.54
C GLY A 98 37.57 -20.42 26.43
N ARG A 99 38.04 -19.20 26.73
CA ARG A 99 37.30 -18.22 27.52
C ARG A 99 36.40 -17.39 26.60
N GLU A 100 35.20 -17.07 27.04
CA GLU A 100 34.24 -16.21 26.27
C GLU A 100 34.37 -14.74 26.62
N ILE A 101 34.94 -14.41 27.78
CA ILE A 101 35.19 -13.04 28.24
C ILE A 101 36.64 -12.98 28.71
N VAL A 102 37.35 -11.94 28.33
CA VAL A 102 38.73 -11.65 28.76
C VAL A 102 38.73 -10.32 29.46
N VAL A 103 39.37 -10.25 30.60
CA VAL A 103 39.63 -9.00 31.30
C VAL A 103 41.05 -8.56 30.95
N LEU A 104 41.17 -7.37 30.34
CA LEU A 104 42.46 -6.84 29.86
C LEU A 104 42.72 -5.46 30.46
N THR A 105 44.00 -5.11 30.55
CA THR A 105 44.41 -3.76 30.89
C THR A 105 45.02 -3.12 29.62
N VAL A 106 44.37 -2.09 29.10
CA VAL A 106 44.88 -1.30 27.97
C VAL A 106 45.08 0.11 28.47
N ARG A 107 46.26 0.69 28.21
CA ARG A 107 46.66 2.05 28.65
C ARG A 107 46.43 2.33 30.14
N GLY A 108 46.57 1.30 30.98
CA GLY A 108 46.40 1.43 32.42
C GLY A 108 44.96 1.36 32.93
N GLN A 109 44.01 1.16 32.07
CA GLN A 109 42.58 0.95 32.41
C GLN A 109 42.14 -0.49 32.11
N GLY A 110 41.29 -1.04 32.99
CA GLY A 110 40.72 -2.39 32.80
C GLY A 110 39.52 -2.39 31.87
N TYR A 111 39.45 -3.35 30.97
CA TYR A 111 38.33 -3.58 30.06
C TYR A 111 37.94 -5.07 30.01
N GLN A 112 36.68 -5.31 29.70
CA GLN A 112 36.15 -6.66 29.47
C GLN A 112 35.87 -6.81 27.95
N VAL A 113 36.46 -7.83 27.35
CA VAL A 113 36.45 -8.04 25.90
C VAL A 113 35.81 -9.36 25.56
N ARG A 114 34.98 -9.36 24.53
CA ARG A 114 34.40 -10.56 23.95
C ARG A 114 34.29 -10.44 22.43
N LEU A 115 34.27 -11.57 21.73
CA LEU A 115 34.13 -11.64 20.28
C LEU A 115 32.82 -12.40 19.94
N LEU A 116 32.04 -11.80 19.03
CA LEU A 116 30.80 -12.37 18.53
C LEU A 116 30.91 -12.55 17.01
N GLU A 117 30.17 -13.53 16.46
CA GLU A 117 29.95 -13.66 15.03
C GLU A 117 29.20 -12.40 14.51
N TYR A 118 29.58 -11.89 13.35
CA TYR A 118 28.81 -10.84 12.69
C TYR A 118 27.59 -11.44 12.02
N LEU A 119 26.38 -10.98 12.37
CA LEU A 119 25.15 -11.49 11.80
C LEU A 119 24.84 -10.73 10.50
N GLU A 120 24.89 -11.43 9.39
CA GLU A 120 24.63 -10.84 8.06
C GLU A 120 23.16 -10.49 7.91
N GLY A 121 22.88 -9.35 7.26
CA GLY A 121 21.55 -8.85 6.95
C GLY A 121 21.52 -7.33 6.86
N GLN A 122 20.43 -6.78 6.37
CA GLN A 122 20.17 -5.35 6.33
C GLN A 122 19.55 -4.91 7.66
N GLY A 123 20.10 -3.87 8.30
CA GLY A 123 19.49 -3.20 9.45
C GLY A 123 18.26 -2.39 9.05
N LEU A 124 17.41 -2.04 10.03
CA LEU A 124 16.20 -1.24 9.79
C LEU A 124 16.39 0.25 10.09
N THR A 125 17.50 0.63 10.71
CA THR A 125 17.74 1.99 11.24
C THR A 125 17.71 3.08 10.18
N GLU A 126 18.28 2.78 9.02
CA GLU A 126 18.38 3.76 7.91
C GLU A 126 17.10 3.87 7.10
N LEU A 127 16.08 3.06 7.41
CA LEU A 127 14.82 3.07 6.69
C LEU A 127 13.89 4.14 7.28
N THR A 128 13.42 5.03 6.45
CA THR A 128 12.43 6.05 6.85
C THR A 128 11.00 5.52 6.77
N TYR A 129 10.79 4.43 6.03
CA TYR A 129 9.50 3.74 5.90
C TYR A 129 9.64 2.25 6.12
N LEU A 130 8.67 1.66 6.82
CA LEU A 130 8.49 0.22 6.97
C LEU A 130 7.11 -0.20 6.49
N ALA A 131 7.08 -1.14 5.55
CA ALA A 131 5.81 -1.72 5.09
C ALA A 131 5.08 -2.43 6.24
N PRO A 132 3.73 -2.49 6.24
CA PRO A 132 2.97 -3.24 7.25
C PRO A 132 3.42 -4.70 7.41
N ALA A 133 3.88 -5.33 6.32
CA ALA A 133 4.46 -6.67 6.35
C ALA A 133 5.76 -6.73 7.16
N SER A 134 6.65 -5.75 7.03
CA SER A 134 7.88 -5.63 7.81
C SER A 134 7.59 -5.38 9.27
N VAL A 135 6.62 -4.51 9.58
CA VAL A 135 6.15 -4.25 10.95
C VAL A 135 5.59 -5.52 11.59
N ALA A 136 4.76 -6.28 10.87
CA ALA A 136 4.22 -7.56 11.34
C ALA A 136 5.35 -8.59 11.58
N ALA A 137 6.32 -8.67 10.68
CA ALA A 137 7.47 -9.56 10.81
C ALA A 137 8.32 -9.20 12.04
N LEU A 138 8.50 -7.92 12.36
CA LEU A 138 9.20 -7.47 13.55
C LEU A 138 8.45 -7.87 14.85
N GLY A 139 7.13 -7.71 14.88
CA GLY A 139 6.29 -8.19 15.98
C GLY A 139 6.39 -9.71 16.16
N ALA A 140 6.38 -10.47 15.07
CA ALA A 140 6.56 -11.92 15.07
C ALA A 140 7.96 -12.33 15.54
N LEU A 141 9.00 -11.59 15.16
CA LEU A 141 10.39 -11.81 15.63
C LEU A 141 10.48 -11.59 17.14
N CYS A 142 9.93 -10.48 17.65
CA CYS A 142 9.87 -10.17 19.07
C CYS A 142 9.13 -11.28 19.86
N ALA A 143 8.00 -11.78 19.36
CA ALA A 143 7.25 -12.87 19.98
C ALA A 143 8.03 -14.17 20.05
N ARG A 144 8.69 -14.58 18.96
CA ARG A 144 9.54 -15.79 18.94
C ARG A 144 10.72 -15.66 19.90
N LEU A 145 11.35 -14.49 19.96
CA LEU A 145 12.43 -14.23 20.91
C LEU A 145 11.94 -14.34 22.35
N ALA A 146 10.84 -13.68 22.69
CA ALA A 146 10.23 -13.72 24.01
C ALA A 146 9.82 -15.14 24.42
N GLN A 147 9.24 -15.92 23.51
CA GLN A 147 8.88 -17.31 23.71
C GLN A 147 10.12 -18.18 23.93
N ALA A 148 11.19 -17.97 23.16
CA ALA A 148 12.44 -18.71 23.28
C ALA A 148 13.21 -18.41 24.59
N LEU A 149 13.03 -17.20 25.17
CA LEU A 149 13.62 -16.79 26.44
C LEU A 149 12.75 -17.12 27.67
N ALA A 150 11.55 -17.67 27.52
CA ALA A 150 10.59 -17.87 28.61
C ALA A 150 11.12 -18.76 29.74
N ASP A 151 11.95 -19.77 29.44
CA ASP A 151 12.58 -20.70 30.39
C ASP A 151 14.04 -20.34 30.68
N PHE A 152 14.57 -19.24 30.09
CA PHE A 152 15.94 -18.81 30.38
C PHE A 152 16.03 -18.07 31.71
N ASN A 153 17.00 -18.42 32.52
CA ASN A 153 17.26 -17.76 33.79
C ASN A 153 18.78 -17.71 34.08
N HIS A 154 19.24 -16.53 34.52
CA HIS A 154 20.63 -16.31 34.91
C HIS A 154 20.72 -15.25 36.00
N PRO A 155 21.59 -15.37 37.05
CA PRO A 155 21.70 -14.39 38.12
C PRO A 155 22.08 -12.96 37.64
N GLY A 156 22.74 -12.83 36.49
CA GLY A 156 23.09 -11.54 35.90
C GLY A 156 21.92 -10.77 35.26
N LEU A 157 20.71 -11.38 35.20
CA LEU A 157 19.47 -10.70 34.78
C LEU A 157 18.84 -9.83 35.87
N ASP A 158 19.17 -10.10 37.14
CA ASP A 158 18.64 -9.37 38.29
C ASP A 158 19.47 -8.08 38.53
N ARG A 159 19.50 -7.22 37.54
CA ARG A 159 20.17 -5.94 37.53
C ARG A 159 19.19 -4.78 37.31
N SER A 160 19.62 -3.59 37.57
CA SER A 160 18.85 -2.37 37.29
C SER A 160 19.41 -1.65 36.09
N LEU A 161 18.55 -1.31 35.13
CA LEU A 161 18.90 -0.49 33.97
C LEU A 161 18.02 0.77 33.97
N GLN A 162 18.53 1.85 33.42
CA GLN A 162 17.76 3.07 33.15
C GLN A 162 16.55 2.76 32.24
N TRP A 163 16.69 1.82 31.33
CA TRP A 163 15.67 1.44 30.37
C TRP A 163 14.60 0.50 30.93
N ASP A 164 14.76 -0.01 32.17
CA ASP A 164 13.79 -0.89 32.81
C ASP A 164 12.44 -0.19 33.03
N LEU A 165 11.46 -0.55 32.23
CA LEU A 165 10.13 0.08 32.25
C LEU A 165 9.40 -0.05 33.60
N ARG A 166 9.79 -1.01 34.45
CA ARG A 166 9.29 -1.11 35.84
C ARG A 166 9.71 0.10 36.70
N ARG A 167 10.76 0.80 36.28
CA ARG A 167 11.34 1.96 36.98
C ARG A 167 11.18 3.27 36.19
N ALA A 168 10.37 3.28 35.14
CA ALA A 168 10.21 4.42 34.24
C ALA A 168 9.89 5.74 34.98
N GLY A 169 8.97 5.69 35.95
CA GLY A 169 8.60 6.88 36.73
C GLY A 169 9.77 7.50 37.53
N PRO A 170 10.44 6.74 38.44
CA PRO A 170 11.63 7.19 39.16
C PRO A 170 12.76 7.68 38.25
N VAL A 171 13.05 6.98 37.15
CA VAL A 171 14.09 7.38 36.18
C VAL A 171 13.75 8.71 35.51
N ALA A 172 12.50 8.87 35.06
CA ALA A 172 12.06 10.12 34.44
C ALA A 172 12.23 11.32 35.41
N VAL A 173 11.86 11.17 36.69
CA VAL A 173 12.01 12.24 37.70
C VAL A 173 13.47 12.70 37.81
N GLN A 174 14.43 11.80 37.75
CA GLN A 174 15.85 12.15 37.80
C GLN A 174 16.30 12.89 36.55
N LEU A 175 15.84 12.45 35.36
CA LEU A 175 16.23 13.03 34.08
C LEU A 175 15.60 14.40 33.80
N LEU A 176 14.43 14.72 34.43
CA LEU A 176 13.73 16.00 34.22
C LEU A 176 14.58 17.23 34.52
N SER A 177 15.59 17.13 35.41
CA SER A 177 16.52 18.24 35.74
C SER A 177 17.41 18.65 34.59
N ALA A 178 17.64 17.77 33.62
CA ALA A 178 18.47 18.04 32.44
C ALA A 178 17.69 18.84 31.36
N ILE A 179 16.35 18.86 31.42
CA ILE A 179 15.53 19.55 30.43
C ILE A 179 15.47 21.05 30.81
N THR A 180 16.04 21.88 29.99
CA THR A 180 16.16 23.33 30.23
C THR A 180 14.86 24.09 29.91
N ASP A 181 14.13 23.69 28.87
CA ASP A 181 12.81 24.25 28.53
C ASP A 181 11.78 23.84 29.56
N SER A 182 11.21 24.80 30.29
CA SER A 182 10.24 24.56 31.34
C SER A 182 8.91 24.01 30.79
N ALA A 183 8.48 24.42 29.59
CA ALA A 183 7.24 23.94 28.98
C ALA A 183 7.36 22.48 28.52
N ALA A 184 8.47 22.14 27.87
CA ALA A 184 8.80 20.77 27.48
C ALA A 184 8.93 19.86 28.72
N ARG A 185 9.65 20.32 29.76
CA ARG A 185 9.78 19.59 31.03
C ARG A 185 8.43 19.30 31.68
N ASP A 186 7.53 20.29 31.76
CA ASP A 186 6.20 20.14 32.34
C ASP A 186 5.34 19.17 31.51
N ARG A 187 5.42 19.24 30.18
CA ARG A 187 4.72 18.32 29.27
C ARG A 187 5.20 16.88 29.48
N ILE A 188 6.49 16.64 29.50
CA ILE A 188 7.12 15.32 29.69
C ILE A 188 6.77 14.77 31.08
N ALA A 189 6.85 15.59 32.14
CA ALA A 189 6.46 15.18 33.50
C ALA A 189 4.98 14.77 33.61
N LYS A 190 4.07 15.56 33.06
CA LYS A 190 2.63 15.27 33.04
C LYS A 190 2.35 13.96 32.27
N THR A 191 3.02 13.77 31.13
CA THR A 191 2.88 12.56 30.31
C THR A 191 3.31 11.30 31.09
N MET A 192 4.46 11.34 31.77
CA MET A 192 4.90 10.22 32.61
C MET A 192 3.90 9.92 33.74
N VAL A 193 3.36 10.94 34.40
CA VAL A 193 2.34 10.75 35.44
C VAL A 193 1.09 10.07 34.88
N MET A 194 0.66 10.45 33.67
CA MET A 194 -0.48 9.81 32.99
C MET A 194 -0.21 8.33 32.70
N ALA A 195 0.95 8.03 32.13
CA ALA A 195 1.36 6.66 31.82
C ALA A 195 1.45 5.78 33.08
N VAL A 196 2.14 6.26 34.12
CA VAL A 196 2.32 5.53 35.40
C VAL A 196 0.97 5.25 36.09
N ARG A 197 0.05 6.21 36.09
CA ARG A 197 -1.29 6.01 36.66
C ARG A 197 -2.08 4.89 36.00
N ARG A 198 -1.86 4.66 34.68
CA ARG A 198 -2.49 3.56 33.95
C ARG A 198 -1.75 2.22 34.12
N ILE A 199 -0.42 2.24 34.25
CA ILE A 199 0.37 1.04 34.47
C ILE A 199 0.22 0.48 35.88
N GLN A 200 0.19 1.35 36.91
CA GLN A 200 0.24 0.96 38.32
C GLN A 200 -0.81 -0.08 38.74
N PRO A 201 -2.10 0.03 38.36
CA PRO A 201 -3.11 -0.97 38.71
C PRO A 201 -2.92 -2.29 38.00
N LEU A 202 -2.27 -2.32 36.83
CA LEU A 202 -2.04 -3.50 36.00
C LEU A 202 -0.75 -4.25 36.39
N ALA A 203 0.23 -3.54 36.95
CA ALA A 203 1.57 -4.03 37.24
C ALA A 203 1.63 -5.38 38.01
N PRO A 204 0.74 -5.68 39.00
CA PRO A 204 0.76 -6.98 39.67
C PRO A 204 0.39 -8.18 38.79
N ALA A 205 -0.31 -7.96 37.68
CA ALA A 205 -0.75 -8.99 36.75
C ALA A 205 0.23 -9.23 35.58
N LEU A 206 1.23 -8.35 35.39
CA LEU A 206 2.17 -8.42 34.28
C LEU A 206 3.20 -9.54 34.53
N ARG A 207 3.35 -10.45 33.56
CA ARG A 207 4.31 -11.57 33.64
C ARG A 207 5.76 -11.08 33.63
N LEU A 208 6.60 -11.73 34.44
CA LEU A 208 8.05 -11.47 34.51
C LEU A 208 8.84 -12.65 33.93
N GLN A 209 9.76 -12.36 33.02
CA GLN A 209 10.69 -13.32 32.45
C GLN A 209 11.99 -12.65 32.00
N ALA A 210 12.93 -13.41 31.43
CA ALA A 210 14.05 -12.85 30.68
C ALA A 210 13.51 -12.15 29.42
N VAL A 211 13.87 -10.90 29.21
CA VAL A 211 13.49 -10.06 28.07
C VAL A 211 14.73 -9.40 27.48
N HIS A 212 14.79 -9.28 26.17
CA HIS A 212 15.89 -8.61 25.48
C HIS A 212 15.94 -7.12 25.78
N HIS A 213 14.76 -6.51 25.83
CA HIS A 213 14.48 -5.13 26.24
C HIS A 213 15.02 -4.05 25.30
N ASP A 214 15.54 -4.44 24.11
CA ASP A 214 16.02 -3.51 23.10
C ASP A 214 15.91 -4.10 21.66
N VAL A 215 14.76 -4.73 21.34
CA VAL A 215 14.44 -5.21 19.98
C VAL A 215 13.97 -4.02 19.14
N THR A 216 14.91 -3.20 18.73
CA THR A 216 14.69 -1.96 17.95
C THR A 216 15.27 -2.10 16.55
N GLY A 217 14.99 -1.12 15.67
CA GLY A 217 15.56 -1.08 14.32
C GLY A 217 17.07 -1.19 14.26
N ASP A 218 17.77 -0.69 15.31
CA ASP A 218 19.23 -0.74 15.44
C ASP A 218 19.75 -2.15 15.76
N ASN A 219 18.95 -2.99 16.38
CA ASN A 219 19.33 -4.29 16.91
C ASN A 219 18.69 -5.48 16.19
N VAL A 220 18.10 -5.26 15.02
CA VAL A 220 17.56 -6.31 14.17
C VAL A 220 18.19 -6.27 12.78
N VAL A 221 18.31 -7.44 12.17
CA VAL A 221 18.73 -7.61 10.78
C VAL A 221 17.72 -8.48 10.03
N GLY A 222 17.59 -8.24 8.73
CA GLY A 222 16.67 -8.97 7.88
C GLY A 222 17.13 -9.04 6.43
N HIS A 223 16.29 -9.60 5.59
CA HIS A 223 16.50 -9.71 4.14
C HIS A 223 15.23 -9.30 3.39
N ARG A 224 15.35 -8.98 2.11
CA ARG A 224 14.19 -8.67 1.27
C ARG A 224 13.47 -9.94 0.85
N ASP A 225 12.15 -9.93 0.93
CA ASP A 225 11.29 -10.99 0.40
C ASP A 225 11.04 -10.83 -1.11
N ALA A 226 10.22 -11.71 -1.67
CA ALA A 226 9.85 -11.68 -3.10
C ALA A 226 8.99 -10.47 -3.50
N HIS A 227 8.49 -9.70 -2.54
CA HIS A 227 7.75 -8.45 -2.73
C HIS A 227 8.62 -7.22 -2.47
N GLY A 228 9.91 -7.38 -2.19
CA GLY A 228 10.85 -6.31 -1.91
C GLY A 228 10.80 -5.78 -0.47
N HIS A 229 9.95 -6.31 0.41
CA HIS A 229 9.85 -5.87 1.80
C HIS A 229 10.99 -6.44 2.63
N ILE A 230 11.52 -5.65 3.55
CA ILE A 230 12.53 -6.15 4.51
C ILE A 230 11.83 -6.94 5.60
N ILE A 231 12.19 -8.20 5.71
CA ILE A 231 11.67 -9.14 6.70
C ILE A 231 12.74 -9.38 7.78
N PRO A 232 12.58 -8.83 8.99
CA PRO A 232 13.47 -9.07 10.11
C PRO A 232 13.45 -10.53 10.53
N ASP A 233 14.63 -11.15 10.68
CA ASP A 233 14.77 -12.55 11.09
C ASP A 233 15.91 -12.80 12.09
N GLY A 234 16.77 -11.79 12.32
CA GLY A 234 17.89 -11.85 13.24
C GLY A 234 17.89 -10.74 14.29
N VAL A 235 18.38 -11.04 15.49
CA VAL A 235 18.51 -10.10 16.62
C VAL A 235 19.95 -10.06 17.08
N ILE A 236 20.46 -8.85 17.31
CA ILE A 236 21.81 -8.57 17.80
C ILE A 236 21.75 -7.77 19.11
N ASP A 237 22.87 -7.55 19.72
CA ASP A 237 23.10 -6.73 20.92
C ASP A 237 22.22 -7.06 22.15
N PHE A 238 22.63 -8.05 22.91
CA PHE A 238 21.99 -8.47 24.16
C PHE A 238 22.40 -7.61 25.37
N GLY A 239 22.87 -6.37 25.11
CA GLY A 239 23.34 -5.44 26.16
C GLY A 239 22.30 -5.18 27.25
N ASP A 240 21.05 -5.08 26.90
CA ASP A 240 19.95 -4.70 27.79
C ASP A 240 19.11 -5.86 28.31
N ILE A 241 19.55 -7.13 28.10
CA ILE A 241 18.83 -8.31 28.61
C ILE A 241 18.68 -8.26 30.13
N ILE A 242 17.45 -8.34 30.62
CA ILE A 242 17.09 -8.31 32.05
C ILE A 242 15.93 -9.27 32.36
N ARG A 243 15.65 -9.46 33.64
CA ARG A 243 14.36 -9.98 34.12
C ARG A 243 13.38 -8.81 34.17
N GLY A 244 12.49 -8.71 33.20
CA GLY A 244 11.55 -7.61 33.03
C GLY A 244 10.11 -8.07 32.78
N TRP A 245 9.18 -7.12 32.60
CA TRP A 245 7.83 -7.44 32.15
C TRP A 245 7.86 -7.96 30.72
N LEU A 246 7.20 -9.09 30.47
CA LEU A 246 7.11 -9.69 29.12
C LEU A 246 6.63 -8.67 28.07
N VAL A 247 5.56 -7.96 28.36
CA VAL A 247 5.00 -6.92 27.46
C VAL A 247 5.97 -5.76 27.21
N GLY A 248 6.99 -5.60 28.07
CA GLY A 248 8.02 -4.56 27.93
C GLY A 248 8.85 -4.71 26.66
N ASP A 249 9.15 -5.93 26.23
CA ASP A 249 9.85 -6.18 24.94
C ASP A 249 9.06 -5.63 23.76
N LEU A 250 7.77 -5.99 23.67
CA LEU A 250 6.90 -5.47 22.62
C LEU A 250 6.72 -3.96 22.73
N ALA A 251 6.65 -3.42 23.95
CA ALA A 251 6.53 -1.97 24.14
C ALA A 251 7.75 -1.21 23.60
N VAL A 252 8.96 -1.70 23.84
CA VAL A 252 10.21 -1.12 23.30
C VAL A 252 10.23 -1.22 21.77
N THR A 253 9.90 -2.40 21.24
CA THR A 253 9.80 -2.62 19.79
C THR A 253 8.80 -1.66 19.14
N CYS A 254 7.58 -1.55 19.67
CA CYS A 254 6.56 -0.65 19.15
C CYS A 254 6.95 0.83 19.28
N ALA A 255 7.59 1.23 20.38
CA ALA A 255 8.08 2.60 20.55
C ALA A 255 9.09 2.97 19.45
N SER A 256 10.01 2.06 19.12
CA SER A 256 11.01 2.30 18.07
C SER A 256 10.41 2.46 16.67
N LEU A 257 9.19 1.93 16.42
CA LEU A 257 8.50 2.07 15.13
C LEU A 257 7.86 3.46 14.94
N LEU A 258 7.63 4.22 16.02
CA LEU A 258 6.84 5.44 15.93
C LEU A 258 7.51 6.59 15.15
N HIS A 259 8.83 6.61 15.04
CA HIS A 259 9.53 7.60 14.22
C HIS A 259 9.40 7.33 12.71
N GLN A 260 9.14 6.06 12.32
CA GLN A 260 8.94 5.63 10.93
C GLN A 260 7.45 5.63 10.52
N ALA A 261 6.58 6.06 11.43
CA ALA A 261 5.14 5.96 11.30
C ALA A 261 4.47 7.12 10.52
N ASP A 262 5.25 8.06 10.01
CA ASP A 262 4.73 9.28 9.35
C ASP A 262 3.70 10.02 10.25
N GLY A 263 3.96 10.03 11.58
CA GLY A 263 3.09 10.58 12.60
C GLY A 263 1.83 9.75 12.94
N ASP A 264 1.69 8.55 12.42
CA ASP A 264 0.54 7.66 12.64
C ASP A 264 0.81 6.62 13.74
N PRO A 265 0.28 6.76 14.97
CA PRO A 265 0.52 5.82 16.06
C PRO A 265 -0.05 4.41 15.81
N PHE A 266 -1.05 4.27 14.92
CA PHE A 266 -1.63 2.97 14.56
C PHE A 266 -0.71 2.11 13.68
N HIS A 267 0.43 2.64 13.26
CA HIS A 267 1.44 1.89 12.50
C HIS A 267 1.96 0.64 13.25
N ILE A 268 1.90 0.60 14.57
CA ILE A 268 2.34 -0.53 15.39
C ILE A 268 1.37 -1.74 15.38
N LEU A 269 0.11 -1.58 14.96
CA LEU A 269 -0.91 -2.63 15.11
C LEU A 269 -0.59 -3.94 14.39
N PRO A 270 0.04 -3.96 13.20
CA PRO A 270 0.49 -5.20 12.56
C PRO A 270 1.48 -5.99 13.44
N ALA A 271 2.37 -5.30 14.19
CA ALA A 271 3.30 -5.96 15.12
C ALA A 271 2.54 -6.60 16.30
N VAL A 272 1.55 -5.90 16.85
CA VAL A 272 0.70 -6.41 17.94
C VAL A 272 -0.06 -7.67 17.50
N THR A 273 -0.70 -7.62 16.32
CA THR A 273 -1.43 -8.76 15.76
C THR A 273 -0.53 -9.97 15.55
N ALA A 274 0.66 -9.76 14.98
CA ALA A 274 1.60 -10.83 14.70
C ALA A 274 2.22 -11.41 15.99
N TYR A 275 2.50 -10.56 16.98
CA TYR A 275 2.97 -11.00 18.30
C TYR A 275 1.93 -11.89 18.98
N GLN A 276 0.67 -11.42 19.03
CA GLN A 276 -0.44 -12.11 19.68
C GLN A 276 -0.72 -13.49 19.08
N ALA A 277 -0.50 -13.66 17.79
CA ALA A 277 -0.66 -14.95 17.10
C ALA A 277 0.38 -16.00 17.51
N ILE A 278 1.57 -15.61 18.04
CA ILE A 278 2.69 -16.50 18.35
C ILE A 278 2.82 -16.70 19.86
N TYR A 279 2.84 -15.62 20.64
CA TYR A 279 3.01 -15.67 22.09
C TYR A 279 2.00 -14.73 22.77
N PRO A 280 0.76 -15.21 23.02
CA PRO A 280 -0.34 -14.37 23.47
C PRO A 280 -0.08 -13.63 24.79
N LEU A 281 -0.36 -12.34 24.78
CA LEU A 281 -0.40 -11.48 25.98
C LEU A 281 -1.79 -11.58 26.64
N SER A 282 -1.82 -11.38 27.97
CA SER A 282 -3.09 -11.24 28.68
C SER A 282 -3.77 -9.90 28.39
N GLU A 283 -5.03 -9.76 28.75
CA GLU A 283 -5.75 -8.50 28.58
C GLU A 283 -5.11 -7.35 29.35
N GLU A 284 -4.60 -7.61 30.58
CA GLU A 284 -3.88 -6.64 31.38
C GLU A 284 -2.56 -6.22 30.72
N GLU A 285 -1.84 -7.15 30.12
CA GLU A 285 -0.61 -6.86 29.37
C GLU A 285 -0.92 -6.02 28.11
N LEU A 286 -2.00 -6.31 27.38
CA LEU A 286 -2.43 -5.52 26.23
C LEU A 286 -2.84 -4.10 26.63
N LYS A 287 -3.58 -3.94 27.77
CA LYS A 287 -3.95 -2.63 28.32
C LYS A 287 -2.73 -1.83 28.79
N ALA A 288 -1.69 -2.50 29.28
CA ALA A 288 -0.45 -1.87 29.70
C ALA A 288 0.45 -1.46 28.52
N LEU A 289 0.25 -2.03 27.33
CA LEU A 289 1.18 -1.86 26.21
C LEU A 289 1.34 -0.39 25.80
N TRP A 290 0.24 0.35 25.55
CA TRP A 290 0.36 1.74 25.14
C TRP A 290 0.92 2.65 26.24
N PRO A 291 0.48 2.58 27.49
CA PRO A 291 1.13 3.31 28.59
C PRO A 291 2.63 3.02 28.71
N LEU A 292 3.09 1.78 28.47
CA LEU A 292 4.52 1.43 28.48
C LEU A 292 5.27 2.04 27.27
N ILE A 293 4.67 2.08 26.09
CA ILE A 293 5.21 2.77 24.90
C ILE A 293 5.40 4.25 25.20
N VAL A 294 4.40 4.91 25.77
CA VAL A 294 4.48 6.32 26.15
C VAL A 294 5.55 6.56 27.23
N ALA A 295 5.64 5.67 28.24
CA ALA A 295 6.69 5.75 29.26
C ALA A 295 8.10 5.60 28.64
N ARG A 296 8.28 4.68 27.67
CA ARG A 296 9.54 4.53 26.91
C ARG A 296 9.88 5.79 26.14
N ALA A 297 8.91 6.39 25.45
CA ALA A 297 9.09 7.64 24.70
C ALA A 297 9.54 8.79 25.59
N VAL A 298 8.95 8.92 26.80
CA VAL A 298 9.36 9.91 27.81
C VAL A 298 10.82 9.71 28.23
N ILE A 299 11.23 8.47 28.51
CA ILE A 299 12.61 8.17 28.94
C ILE A 299 13.59 8.48 27.81
N LEU A 300 13.25 8.14 26.56
CA LEU A 300 14.09 8.43 25.39
C LEU A 300 14.38 9.93 25.28
N VAL A 301 13.34 10.76 25.20
CA VAL A 301 13.52 12.23 25.10
C VAL A 301 14.28 12.81 26.28
N ALA A 302 13.94 12.40 27.53
CA ALA A 302 14.61 12.91 28.70
C ALA A 302 16.11 12.51 28.77
N SER A 303 16.43 11.31 28.27
CA SER A 303 17.82 10.84 28.17
C SER A 303 18.60 11.58 27.09
N GLY A 304 17.98 11.80 25.91
CA GLY A 304 18.57 12.56 24.82
C GLY A 304 18.90 13.99 25.23
N GLU A 305 17.99 14.68 25.93
CA GLU A 305 18.22 16.02 26.49
C GLU A 305 19.39 16.04 27.51
N GLN A 306 19.49 14.98 28.34
CA GLN A 306 20.63 14.84 29.25
C GLN A 306 21.95 14.67 28.49
N GLN A 307 21.98 13.81 27.47
CA GLN A 307 23.18 13.55 26.67
C GLN A 307 23.68 14.82 25.95
N ILE A 308 22.75 15.62 25.37
CA ILE A 308 23.11 16.92 24.79
C ILE A 308 23.71 17.86 25.82
N SER A 309 23.20 17.85 27.07
CA SER A 309 23.76 18.68 28.12
C SER A 309 25.19 18.27 28.50
N VAL A 310 25.57 17.01 28.31
CA VAL A 310 26.90 16.46 28.60
C VAL A 310 27.85 16.63 27.42
N ASP A 311 27.38 16.47 26.18
CA ASP A 311 28.20 16.57 24.96
C ASP A 311 27.44 17.35 23.86
N PRO A 312 27.43 18.70 23.93
CA PRO A 312 26.64 19.55 23.03
C PRO A 312 27.05 19.52 21.56
N ASP A 313 28.31 19.13 21.29
CA ASP A 313 28.90 19.17 19.94
C ASP A 313 28.76 17.83 19.18
N ASN A 314 28.08 16.86 19.74
CA ASN A 314 27.92 15.55 19.17
C ASN A 314 26.72 15.51 18.21
N ASP A 315 26.94 15.50 16.90
CA ASP A 315 25.91 15.46 15.87
C ASP A 315 25.05 14.21 15.98
N TYR A 316 25.63 13.05 16.28
CA TYR A 316 24.91 11.79 16.45
C TYR A 316 23.88 11.85 17.60
N VAL A 317 24.23 12.51 18.72
CA VAL A 317 23.28 12.70 19.85
C VAL A 317 22.14 13.63 19.44
N ARG A 318 22.43 14.65 18.62
CA ARG A 318 21.41 15.59 18.13
C ARG A 318 20.41 14.92 17.20
N ASP A 319 20.90 14.15 16.22
CA ASP A 319 20.05 13.42 15.26
C ASP A 319 19.17 12.39 15.98
N ASN A 320 19.71 11.70 16.99
CA ASN A 320 18.95 10.78 17.82
C ASN A 320 17.84 11.50 18.62
N LEU A 321 18.10 12.68 19.18
CA LEU A 321 17.08 13.42 19.94
C LEU A 321 15.92 13.86 19.06
N ASP A 322 16.14 14.25 17.82
CA ASP A 322 15.06 14.59 16.90
C ASP A 322 14.18 13.38 16.60
N ARG A 323 14.77 12.19 16.41
CA ARG A 323 14.06 10.92 16.31
C ARG A 323 13.26 10.61 17.59
N GLU A 324 13.85 10.79 18.75
CA GLU A 324 13.20 10.54 20.05
C GLU A 324 12.03 11.49 20.32
N ARG A 325 12.16 12.75 19.90
CA ARG A 325 11.06 13.72 19.94
C ARG A 325 9.92 13.32 19.00
N ALA A 326 10.23 12.85 17.79
CA ALA A 326 9.22 12.35 16.86
C ALA A 326 8.46 11.14 17.44
N ILE A 327 9.15 10.20 18.10
CA ILE A 327 8.54 9.08 18.83
C ILE A 327 7.58 9.60 19.91
N PHE A 328 8.02 10.57 20.71
CA PHE A 328 7.21 11.14 21.79
C PHE A 328 5.98 11.87 21.26
N ASP A 329 6.12 12.68 20.24
CA ASP A 329 5.02 13.45 19.64
C ASP A 329 4.01 12.52 18.99
N THR A 330 4.45 11.48 18.29
CA THR A 330 3.56 10.44 17.73
C THR A 330 2.84 9.67 18.84
N ALA A 331 3.52 9.29 19.92
CA ALA A 331 2.92 8.60 21.06
C ALA A 331 1.85 9.45 21.76
N MET A 332 1.95 10.78 21.68
CA MET A 332 1.02 11.72 22.32
C MET A 332 -0.03 12.30 21.37
N SER A 333 -0.04 11.90 20.11
CA SER A 333 -0.96 12.44 19.09
C SER A 333 -2.41 11.95 19.25
N VAL A 334 -2.64 10.88 20.03
CA VAL A 334 -3.95 10.26 20.21
C VAL A 334 -4.26 10.00 21.69
N PRO A 335 -5.56 9.96 22.08
CA PRO A 335 -5.97 9.56 23.41
C PRO A 335 -5.54 8.14 23.78
N PHE A 336 -5.16 7.92 25.03
CA PHE A 336 -4.80 6.58 25.53
C PHE A 336 -5.92 5.55 25.33
N ASP A 337 -7.18 5.95 25.59
CA ASP A 337 -8.33 5.05 25.45
C ASP A 337 -8.52 4.56 24.01
N LEU A 338 -8.24 5.43 23.03
CA LEU A 338 -8.32 5.06 21.61
C LEU A 338 -7.26 4.02 21.22
N MET A 339 -6.03 4.20 21.70
CA MET A 339 -4.97 3.23 21.42
C MET A 339 -5.16 1.94 22.18
N GLU A 340 -5.65 1.98 23.43
CA GLU A 340 -6.03 0.76 24.17
C GLU A 340 -7.10 -0.02 23.39
N ALA A 341 -8.16 0.64 22.93
CA ALA A 341 -9.19 0.01 22.13
C ALA A 341 -8.63 -0.57 20.80
N ALA A 342 -7.73 0.15 20.14
CA ALA A 342 -7.09 -0.31 18.91
C ALA A 342 -6.22 -1.56 19.13
N ILE A 343 -5.43 -1.57 20.21
CA ILE A 343 -4.56 -2.70 20.58
C ILE A 343 -5.41 -3.94 20.92
N LEU A 344 -6.46 -3.79 21.73
CA LEU A 344 -7.37 -4.89 22.09
C LEU A 344 -8.03 -5.49 20.83
N LYS A 345 -8.51 -4.65 19.93
CA LYS A 345 -9.10 -5.10 18.64
C LYS A 345 -8.08 -5.79 17.75
N ALA A 346 -6.88 -5.25 17.62
CA ALA A 346 -5.79 -5.85 16.84
C ALA A 346 -5.36 -7.22 17.41
N ALA A 347 -5.46 -7.39 18.72
CA ALA A 347 -5.20 -8.64 19.43
C ALA A 347 -6.37 -9.64 19.37
N GLY A 348 -7.50 -9.28 18.78
CA GLY A 348 -8.69 -10.14 18.69
C GLY A 348 -9.49 -10.26 19.99
N VAL A 349 -9.34 -9.30 20.91
CA VAL A 349 -10.11 -9.26 22.17
C VAL A 349 -11.47 -8.62 21.90
N ASP A 350 -12.53 -9.33 22.26
CA ASP A 350 -13.90 -8.78 22.21
C ASP A 350 -14.13 -7.82 23.36
N VAL A 351 -14.42 -6.57 23.01
CA VAL A 351 -14.82 -5.57 24.02
C VAL A 351 -16.33 -5.67 24.23
N THR A 352 -16.73 -5.80 25.51
CA THR A 352 -18.14 -5.96 25.89
C THR A 352 -18.95 -4.72 25.50
N ALA A 353 -20.10 -4.95 24.87
CA ALA A 353 -21.05 -3.89 24.58
C ALA A 353 -21.57 -3.24 25.89
N PRO A 354 -21.90 -1.94 25.89
CA PRO A 354 -22.43 -1.27 27.08
C PRO A 354 -23.75 -1.90 27.49
N GLU A 355 -23.98 -1.93 28.80
CA GLU A 355 -25.25 -2.38 29.35
C GLU A 355 -26.33 -1.31 29.13
N THR A 356 -27.41 -1.68 28.44
CA THR A 356 -28.50 -0.78 28.03
C THR A 356 -29.83 -1.14 28.71
N SER A 357 -29.79 -2.00 29.72
CA SER A 357 -31.00 -2.37 30.44
C SER A 357 -31.60 -1.14 31.13
N GLY A 358 -32.88 -0.89 30.83
CA GLY A 358 -33.60 0.28 31.38
C GLY A 358 -33.52 1.56 30.56
N TRP A 359 -32.86 1.55 29.38
CA TRP A 359 -32.88 2.69 28.45
C TRP A 359 -34.29 2.85 27.85
N LEU A 360 -34.72 4.10 27.67
CA LEU A 360 -36.00 4.49 27.08
C LEU A 360 -35.77 5.00 25.64
N PRO A 361 -36.84 5.01 24.80
CA PRO A 361 -36.72 5.56 23.45
C PRO A 361 -36.32 7.04 23.43
N LEU A 362 -35.32 7.39 22.60
CA LEU A 362 -34.94 8.79 22.35
C LEU A 362 -36.05 9.58 21.64
N LEU A 363 -36.80 8.90 20.74
CA LEU A 363 -37.89 9.44 19.94
C LEU A 363 -39.22 8.81 20.39
N PRO A 364 -39.86 9.32 21.47
CA PRO A 364 -40.98 8.62 22.08
C PRO A 364 -42.21 8.49 21.18
N ASP A 365 -42.39 9.40 20.23
CA ASP A 365 -43.55 9.44 19.32
C ASP A 365 -43.28 8.75 17.96
N ILE A 366 -42.09 8.21 17.74
CA ILE A 366 -41.67 7.56 16.46
C ILE A 366 -41.52 6.06 16.68
N ASP A 367 -42.22 5.27 15.88
CA ASP A 367 -41.99 3.83 15.82
C ASP A 367 -40.63 3.56 15.17
N PRO A 368 -39.66 2.94 15.84
CA PRO A 368 -38.38 2.60 15.27
C PRO A 368 -38.45 1.78 13.98
N ALA A 369 -39.47 0.95 13.80
CA ALA A 369 -39.69 0.16 12.60
C ALA A 369 -40.15 1.00 11.39
N GLY A 370 -40.62 2.21 11.62
CA GLY A 370 -41.06 3.16 10.59
C GLY A 370 -39.96 4.06 10.06
N ILE A 371 -38.75 3.98 10.61
CA ILE A 371 -37.61 4.81 10.18
C ILE A 371 -37.04 4.22 8.87
N ALA A 372 -37.02 5.03 7.80
CA ALA A 372 -36.39 4.68 6.55
C ALA A 372 -34.88 4.97 6.58
N TYR A 373 -34.04 4.02 6.21
CA TYR A 373 -32.60 4.19 6.22
C TYR A 373 -32.03 4.43 4.82
N VAL A 374 -31.30 5.54 4.64
CA VAL A 374 -30.65 5.85 3.37
C VAL A 374 -29.28 5.17 3.30
N ASP A 375 -28.91 4.65 2.12
CA ASP A 375 -27.60 4.09 1.82
C ASP A 375 -26.73 5.18 1.20
N LEU A 376 -25.65 5.59 1.88
CA LEU A 376 -24.67 6.59 1.45
C LEU A 376 -23.30 5.97 1.14
N GLY A 377 -23.20 4.65 1.13
CA GLY A 377 -21.96 3.93 0.85
C GLY A 377 -21.64 3.84 -0.64
N VAL A 378 -20.52 3.23 -0.96
CA VAL A 378 -19.99 3.09 -2.32
C VAL A 378 -20.95 2.37 -3.28
N ARG A 379 -21.81 1.48 -2.76
CA ARG A 379 -22.80 0.70 -3.54
C ARG A 379 -24.14 1.39 -3.66
N SER A 380 -24.32 2.55 -3.05
CA SER A 380 -25.61 3.25 -3.05
C SER A 380 -26.16 3.45 -4.46
N PRO A 381 -27.43 3.07 -4.71
CA PRO A 381 -28.10 3.29 -6.00
C PRO A 381 -28.43 4.77 -6.22
N HIS A 382 -28.34 5.61 -5.20
CA HIS A 382 -28.64 7.05 -5.27
C HIS A 382 -27.48 7.86 -5.86
N PHE A 383 -26.28 7.26 -5.94
CA PHE A 383 -25.10 7.91 -6.47
C PHE A 383 -24.83 7.52 -7.93
N SER A 384 -24.72 8.55 -8.77
CA SER A 384 -24.39 8.39 -10.18
C SER A 384 -23.74 9.68 -10.72
N ALA A 385 -22.96 9.55 -11.77
CA ALA A 385 -22.35 10.70 -12.48
C ALA A 385 -21.63 11.70 -11.57
N GLY A 386 -21.00 11.22 -10.50
CA GLY A 386 -20.23 12.06 -9.58
C GLY A 386 -21.06 12.94 -8.64
N ASN A 387 -22.39 12.75 -8.53
CA ASN A 387 -23.25 13.59 -7.70
C ASN A 387 -22.90 13.60 -6.21
N TRP A 388 -22.22 12.55 -5.70
CA TRP A 388 -21.72 12.47 -4.31
C TRP A 388 -20.63 13.50 -3.99
N LEU A 389 -20.05 14.13 -5.00
CA LEU A 389 -19.06 15.20 -4.81
C LEU A 389 -19.73 16.52 -4.35
N ASN A 390 -21.05 16.62 -4.41
CA ASN A 390 -21.78 17.77 -3.89
C ASN A 390 -21.87 17.67 -2.37
N THR A 391 -21.44 18.68 -1.66
CA THR A 391 -21.30 18.71 -0.19
C THR A 391 -22.60 18.53 0.57
N ASP A 392 -23.75 18.82 -0.04
CA ASP A 392 -25.08 18.72 0.56
C ASP A 392 -25.87 17.46 0.12
N MET A 393 -25.25 16.58 -0.66
CA MET A 393 -25.95 15.43 -1.25
C MET A 393 -26.51 14.47 -0.20
N ASP A 394 -25.75 14.18 0.86
CA ASP A 394 -26.20 13.32 1.96
C ASP A 394 -27.48 13.86 2.58
N TRP A 395 -27.53 15.16 2.88
CA TRP A 395 -28.73 15.80 3.43
C TRP A 395 -29.90 15.80 2.44
N ARG A 396 -29.67 16.10 1.16
CA ARG A 396 -30.72 16.06 0.14
C ARG A 396 -31.35 14.68 0.00
N LEU A 397 -30.54 13.62 0.03
CA LEU A 397 -31.04 12.26 -0.03
C LEU A 397 -31.83 11.89 1.24
N LEU A 398 -31.33 12.29 2.40
CA LEU A 398 -31.99 12.06 3.68
C LEU A 398 -33.34 12.79 3.75
N ALA A 399 -33.39 14.08 3.39
CA ALA A 399 -34.61 14.89 3.37
C ALA A 399 -35.65 14.36 2.37
N ARG A 400 -35.20 13.92 1.17
CA ARG A 400 -36.10 13.28 0.20
C ARG A 400 -36.73 12.02 0.77
N MET A 401 -35.92 11.15 1.38
CA MET A 401 -36.37 9.92 2.00
C MET A 401 -37.35 10.18 3.13
N ALA A 402 -37.10 11.21 3.95
CA ALA A 402 -37.99 11.63 5.03
C ALA A 402 -39.32 12.19 4.48
N THR A 403 -39.30 12.92 3.38
CA THR A 403 -40.52 13.42 2.70
C THR A 403 -41.42 12.27 2.22
N GLU A 404 -40.80 11.18 1.76
CA GLU A 404 -41.53 10.01 1.26
C GLU A 404 -42.05 9.08 2.38
N ASN A 405 -41.32 9.01 3.52
CA ASN A 405 -41.59 8.00 4.58
C ASN A 405 -41.94 8.63 5.95
N GLY A 406 -41.96 9.96 6.09
CA GLY A 406 -42.17 10.69 7.34
C GLY A 406 -40.91 10.85 8.22
N THR A 407 -40.11 9.81 8.34
CA THR A 407 -38.83 9.85 9.08
C THR A 407 -37.79 9.04 8.34
N ALA A 408 -36.59 9.61 8.20
CA ALA A 408 -35.45 8.91 7.60
C ALA A 408 -34.19 9.13 8.42
N ALA A 409 -33.27 8.15 8.36
CA ALA A 409 -31.99 8.22 9.05
C ALA A 409 -30.84 7.71 8.16
N THR A 410 -29.63 8.19 8.47
CA THR A 410 -28.37 7.61 7.97
C THR A 410 -27.99 6.41 8.83
N ARG A 411 -26.89 5.71 8.47
CA ARG A 411 -26.44 4.57 9.24
C ARG A 411 -25.14 4.85 9.99
N TYR A 412 -25.04 4.32 11.18
CA TYR A 412 -23.81 4.25 11.95
C TYR A 412 -22.84 3.23 11.35
N GLY A 413 -21.53 3.52 11.41
CA GLY A 413 -20.51 2.64 10.87
C GLY A 413 -20.47 2.58 9.34
N GLU A 414 -21.22 3.46 8.66
CA GLU A 414 -21.26 3.55 7.21
C GLU A 414 -20.08 4.34 6.69
N TYR A 415 -19.36 3.77 5.70
CA TYR A 415 -18.30 4.46 4.97
C TYR A 415 -18.94 5.30 3.85
N ARG A 416 -19.11 6.59 4.11
CA ARG A 416 -19.86 7.51 3.23
C ARG A 416 -19.05 7.90 2.00
N LEU A 417 -19.58 7.64 0.81
CA LEU A 417 -18.93 7.97 -0.47
C LEU A 417 -18.76 9.49 -0.67
N SER A 418 -19.65 10.30 -0.13
CA SER A 418 -19.56 11.78 -0.16
C SER A 418 -18.30 12.33 0.53
N ARG A 419 -17.64 11.51 1.34
CA ARG A 419 -16.39 11.83 2.03
C ARG A 419 -15.17 11.15 1.41
N ALA A 420 -15.35 10.47 0.29
CA ALA A 420 -14.25 9.78 -0.37
C ALA A 420 -13.15 10.74 -0.82
N GLY A 421 -11.90 10.31 -0.72
CA GLY A 421 -10.73 11.05 -1.17
C GLY A 421 -9.51 10.15 -1.31
N THR A 422 -8.47 10.62 -1.98
CA THR A 422 -7.20 9.91 -2.19
C THR A 422 -6.26 10.02 -0.98
N ALA A 423 -6.46 11.02 -0.13
CA ALA A 423 -5.59 11.25 1.03
C ALA A 423 -5.59 10.06 1.98
N LYS A 424 -4.40 9.64 2.39
CA LYS A 424 -4.23 8.66 3.47
C LYS A 424 -4.85 9.25 4.75
N GLY A 425 -5.71 8.47 5.40
CA GLY A 425 -6.37 8.92 6.62
C GLY A 425 -7.66 9.71 6.40
N GLN A 426 -8.26 9.67 5.21
CA GLN A 426 -9.58 10.24 4.97
C GLN A 426 -10.63 9.63 5.92
N ALA A 427 -11.32 10.47 6.69
CA ALA A 427 -12.34 10.03 7.63
C ALA A 427 -13.69 9.83 6.92
N THR A 428 -14.03 8.58 6.63
CA THR A 428 -15.23 8.18 5.87
C THR A 428 -16.26 7.45 6.69
N CYS A 429 -15.86 6.77 7.79
CA CYS A 429 -16.72 5.96 8.64
C CYS A 429 -17.52 6.82 9.60
N ALA A 430 -18.85 6.86 9.50
CA ALA A 430 -19.71 7.65 10.37
C ALA A 430 -19.81 7.02 11.78
N LEU A 431 -19.52 7.81 12.82
CA LEU A 431 -19.67 7.44 14.22
C LEU A 431 -20.96 8.03 14.85
N HIS A 432 -21.88 8.46 14.02
CA HIS A 432 -23.15 9.09 14.40
C HIS A 432 -24.25 8.67 13.44
N VAL A 433 -25.49 8.97 13.79
CA VAL A 433 -26.65 8.87 12.91
C VAL A 433 -27.25 10.27 12.77
N ASP A 434 -27.48 10.71 11.52
CA ASP A 434 -28.29 11.89 11.22
C ASP A 434 -29.73 11.43 10.95
N ILE A 435 -30.72 12.09 11.54
CA ILE A 435 -32.14 11.77 11.40
C ILE A 435 -32.85 13.01 10.83
N CYS A 436 -33.66 12.82 9.81
CA CYS A 436 -34.54 13.85 9.27
C CYS A 436 -35.99 13.47 9.58
N LEU A 437 -36.67 14.35 10.31
CA LEU A 437 -38.03 14.13 10.78
C LEU A 437 -38.78 15.48 10.89
N ALA A 438 -40.06 15.48 11.29
CA ALA A 438 -40.85 16.69 11.42
C ALA A 438 -40.25 17.62 12.51
N ALA A 439 -40.10 18.90 12.22
CA ALA A 439 -39.72 19.90 13.19
C ALA A 439 -40.77 19.94 14.33
N GLY A 440 -40.29 20.14 15.58
CA GLY A 440 -41.14 20.06 16.74
C GLY A 440 -41.37 18.64 17.30
N SER A 441 -40.84 17.59 16.70
CA SER A 441 -40.85 16.23 17.23
C SER A 441 -40.19 16.17 18.62
N ALA A 442 -40.79 15.49 19.60
CA ALA A 442 -40.29 15.40 20.96
C ALA A 442 -39.02 14.52 21.06
N ILE A 443 -38.09 14.96 21.89
CA ILE A 443 -36.87 14.24 22.23
C ILE A 443 -36.82 14.02 23.74
N ALA A 444 -36.68 12.76 24.16
CA ALA A 444 -36.64 12.36 25.57
C ALA A 444 -35.28 11.79 25.98
N ALA A 445 -34.91 11.94 27.22
CA ALA A 445 -33.69 11.38 27.80
C ALA A 445 -33.77 9.85 27.84
N PRO A 446 -32.85 9.12 27.17
CA PRO A 446 -32.91 7.67 27.19
C PRO A 446 -32.43 7.05 28.50
N PHE A 447 -31.65 7.76 29.27
CA PHE A 447 -31.14 7.39 30.61
C PHE A 447 -30.97 8.64 31.47
N ALA A 448 -30.86 8.44 32.79
CA ALA A 448 -30.65 9.53 33.75
C ALA A 448 -29.19 10.04 33.61
N GLY A 449 -29.04 11.37 33.78
CA GLY A 449 -27.71 11.96 33.69
C GLY A 449 -27.72 13.48 33.84
N ARG A 450 -26.57 14.09 33.67
CA ARG A 450 -26.37 15.54 33.79
C ARG A 450 -26.28 16.18 32.39
N ILE A 451 -26.97 17.31 32.22
CA ILE A 451 -26.95 18.09 30.98
C ILE A 451 -25.68 18.94 30.93
N GLY A 452 -25.02 18.92 29.75
CA GLY A 452 -24.06 19.92 29.31
C GLY A 452 -24.58 20.58 28.04
N TRP A 453 -24.49 21.92 27.96
CA TRP A 453 -24.92 22.68 26.79
C TRP A 453 -23.85 23.69 26.36
N LYS A 454 -23.40 23.57 25.09
CA LYS A 454 -22.42 24.47 24.52
C LYS A 454 -22.60 24.56 23.03
N ASP A 455 -22.64 25.78 22.45
CA ASP A 455 -22.61 26.02 20.99
C ASP A 455 -23.64 25.20 20.16
N GLN A 456 -24.89 25.10 20.70
CA GLN A 456 -26.00 24.30 20.14
C GLN A 456 -25.80 22.76 20.21
N HIS A 457 -24.81 22.30 20.93
CA HIS A 457 -24.51 20.89 21.18
C HIS A 457 -24.95 20.53 22.60
N LEU A 458 -25.85 19.53 22.72
CA LEU A 458 -26.28 18.98 24.00
C LEU A 458 -25.51 17.70 24.31
N THR A 459 -25.04 17.58 25.54
CA THR A 459 -24.56 16.33 26.12
C THR A 459 -25.43 15.92 27.29
N LEU A 460 -25.82 14.63 27.35
CA LEU A 460 -26.40 14.00 28.54
C LEU A 460 -25.40 12.95 29.01
N ALA A 461 -24.73 13.24 30.15
CA ALA A 461 -23.67 12.39 30.68
C ALA A 461 -24.18 11.60 31.91
N SER A 462 -24.06 10.26 31.83
CA SER A 462 -24.16 9.36 32.98
C SER A 462 -22.76 8.88 33.39
N ASP A 463 -22.66 7.97 34.38
CA ASP A 463 -21.38 7.41 34.82
C ASP A 463 -20.62 6.66 33.73
N ASN A 464 -21.31 6.01 32.78
CA ASN A 464 -20.74 5.10 31.82
C ASN A 464 -20.99 5.49 30.34
N MET A 465 -21.79 6.53 30.08
CA MET A 465 -22.22 6.91 28.76
C MET A 465 -22.51 8.40 28.64
N THR A 466 -22.09 9.01 27.56
CA THR A 466 -22.47 10.35 27.15
C THR A 466 -23.23 10.27 25.83
N LEU A 467 -24.44 10.81 25.80
CA LEU A 467 -25.21 11.04 24.59
C LEU A 467 -24.92 12.44 24.08
N HIS A 468 -24.59 12.57 22.82
CA HIS A 468 -24.35 13.84 22.12
C HIS A 468 -25.47 14.07 21.10
N LEU A 469 -26.08 15.27 21.17
CA LEU A 469 -27.20 15.66 20.30
C LEU A 469 -26.98 17.05 19.70
N ASP A 470 -27.26 17.17 18.38
CA ASP A 470 -27.35 18.46 17.67
C ASP A 470 -28.72 18.59 16.99
N GLY A 471 -29.20 19.81 16.83
CA GLY A 471 -30.47 20.10 16.13
C GLY A 471 -31.71 20.20 16.99
N LEU A 472 -31.56 20.69 18.25
CA LEU A 472 -32.64 20.79 19.23
C LEU A 472 -33.01 22.25 19.54
N ASP A 473 -34.31 22.45 19.75
CA ASP A 473 -34.85 23.51 20.61
C ASP A 473 -34.98 22.96 22.03
N LEU A 474 -34.20 23.49 22.96
CA LEU A 474 -34.05 22.94 24.30
C LEU A 474 -35.21 23.25 25.24
N SER A 475 -35.56 22.27 26.09
CA SER A 475 -36.46 22.46 27.26
C SER A 475 -35.74 22.36 28.61
N VAL A 476 -34.41 22.20 28.61
CA VAL A 476 -33.58 21.93 29.79
C VAL A 476 -32.49 23.00 29.98
N GLU A 477 -32.04 23.20 31.21
CA GLU A 477 -30.95 24.13 31.57
C GLU A 477 -29.60 23.40 31.63
N ASP A 478 -28.51 24.14 31.35
CA ASP A 478 -27.15 23.63 31.51
C ASP A 478 -26.87 23.25 32.96
N GLY A 479 -26.24 22.09 33.17
CA GLY A 479 -25.94 21.55 34.50
C GLY A 479 -27.11 20.84 35.21
N ALA A 480 -28.32 20.77 34.61
CA ALA A 480 -29.48 20.09 35.20
C ALA A 480 -29.28 18.57 35.29
N GLU A 481 -29.78 17.96 36.36
CA GLU A 481 -29.93 16.51 36.52
C GLU A 481 -31.28 16.07 35.94
N ILE A 482 -31.26 15.12 35.04
CA ILE A 482 -32.40 14.65 34.26
C ILE A 482 -32.65 13.17 34.55
N ALA A 483 -33.89 12.78 34.71
CA ALA A 483 -34.28 11.38 34.80
C ALA A 483 -34.53 10.77 33.40
N ALA A 484 -34.46 9.44 33.31
CA ALA A 484 -34.84 8.76 32.08
C ALA A 484 -36.32 9.02 31.74
N GLY A 485 -36.63 9.39 30.51
CA GLY A 485 -37.94 9.75 29.99
C GLY A 485 -38.27 11.25 30.08
N ASP A 486 -37.50 12.06 30.80
CA ASP A 486 -37.72 13.52 30.82
C ASP A 486 -37.48 14.13 29.43
N SER A 487 -38.21 15.21 29.12
CA SER A 487 -38.04 15.93 27.84
C SER A 487 -36.70 16.67 27.79
N LEU A 488 -35.94 16.45 26.74
CA LEU A 488 -34.74 17.24 26.43
C LEU A 488 -35.05 18.47 25.58
N GLY A 489 -36.16 18.43 24.83
CA GLY A 489 -36.57 19.47 23.90
C GLY A 489 -37.31 18.90 22.70
N THR A 490 -37.32 19.69 21.62
CA THR A 490 -37.91 19.30 20.34
C THR A 490 -36.92 19.50 19.20
N VAL A 491 -37.14 18.82 18.09
CA VAL A 491 -36.32 18.99 16.87
C VAL A 491 -36.47 20.41 16.32
N PHE A 492 -35.38 21.09 16.13
CA PHE A 492 -35.32 22.47 15.65
C PHE A 492 -35.89 22.61 14.22
N GLY A 493 -36.65 23.67 13.99
CA GLY A 493 -37.16 24.04 12.66
C GLY A 493 -38.50 24.77 12.71
N GLU A 494 -38.96 25.28 11.56
CA GLU A 494 -40.25 25.92 11.40
C GLU A 494 -41.39 24.88 11.45
N ALA A 495 -42.54 25.29 11.97
CA ALA A 495 -43.70 24.41 12.02
C ALA A 495 -44.07 23.89 10.63
N SER A 496 -44.31 22.59 10.51
CA SER A 496 -44.59 21.87 9.25
C SER A 496 -43.38 21.70 8.29
N SER A 497 -42.16 22.04 8.73
CA SER A 497 -40.92 21.73 8.00
C SER A 497 -40.30 20.41 8.49
N LEU A 498 -39.29 19.94 7.77
CA LEU A 498 -38.39 18.87 8.22
C LEU A 498 -37.23 19.49 9.00
N GLY A 499 -36.86 18.89 10.11
CA GLY A 499 -35.68 19.23 10.91
C GLY A 499 -34.63 18.11 10.88
N GLY A 500 -33.43 18.43 11.31
CA GLY A 500 -32.31 17.46 11.41
C GLY A 500 -31.90 17.24 12.87
N LEU A 501 -31.77 15.99 13.27
CA LEU A 501 -31.24 15.58 14.56
C LEU A 501 -30.01 14.73 14.35
N ARG A 502 -28.89 15.05 14.99
CA ARG A 502 -27.70 14.18 15.02
C ARG A 502 -27.61 13.50 16.37
N VAL A 503 -27.30 12.20 16.36
CA VAL A 503 -27.20 11.34 17.52
C VAL A 503 -25.85 10.62 17.51
N GLN A 504 -25.09 10.76 18.62
CA GLN A 504 -23.83 10.04 18.83
C GLN A 504 -23.72 9.61 20.30
N LEU A 505 -23.11 8.44 20.54
CA LEU A 505 -22.82 7.93 21.88
C LEU A 505 -21.32 7.88 22.12
N CYS A 506 -20.87 8.13 23.35
CA CYS A 506 -19.48 7.96 23.78
C CYS A 506 -19.41 7.34 25.16
N SER A 507 -18.66 6.26 25.35
CA SER A 507 -18.48 5.55 26.60
C SER A 507 -17.36 6.10 27.49
N VAL A 508 -16.63 7.11 27.02
CA VAL A 508 -15.49 7.71 27.75
C VAL A 508 -15.88 9.12 28.22
N ALA A 509 -15.90 9.31 29.51
CA ALA A 509 -16.27 10.60 30.11
C ALA A 509 -15.29 11.71 29.71
N GLY A 510 -15.82 12.84 29.22
CA GLY A 510 -15.03 14.02 28.85
C GLY A 510 -14.27 13.89 27.53
N LEU A 511 -14.42 12.79 26.79
CA LEU A 511 -13.91 12.64 25.42
C LEU A 511 -14.90 13.29 24.45
N GLU A 512 -14.40 14.17 23.59
CA GLU A 512 -15.15 14.71 22.44
C GLU A 512 -14.90 13.82 21.24
N PRO A 513 -15.83 12.93 20.84
CA PRO A 513 -15.61 12.00 19.74
C PRO A 513 -15.73 12.72 18.39
N PRO A 514 -14.95 12.33 17.37
CA PRO A 514 -15.14 12.84 16.02
C PRO A 514 -16.45 12.31 15.42
N LEU A 515 -17.03 13.03 14.47
CA LEU A 515 -18.21 12.54 13.73
C LEU A 515 -17.86 11.41 12.76
N PHE A 516 -16.64 11.40 12.25
CA PHE A 516 -16.15 10.39 11.32
C PHE A 516 -14.79 9.88 11.74
N ALA A 517 -14.60 8.59 11.61
CA ALA A 517 -13.32 7.91 11.77
C ALA A 517 -12.69 7.58 10.40
N THR A 518 -11.38 7.44 10.38
CA THR A 518 -10.70 6.82 9.23
C THR A 518 -10.98 5.32 9.22
N PRO A 519 -10.93 4.62 8.08
CA PRO A 519 -11.08 3.16 8.03
C PRO A 519 -10.16 2.44 9.02
N ARG A 520 -8.93 2.92 9.18
CA ARG A 520 -7.93 2.37 10.08
C ARG A 520 -8.31 2.47 11.56
N THR A 521 -8.99 3.54 11.94
CA THR A 521 -9.36 3.83 13.34
C THR A 521 -10.82 3.49 13.67
N ALA A 522 -11.64 3.18 12.67
CA ALA A 522 -13.07 2.95 12.82
C ALA A 522 -13.38 1.85 13.84
N ALA A 523 -12.66 0.74 13.81
CA ALA A 523 -12.85 -0.37 14.76
C ALA A 523 -12.54 0.03 16.21
N ALA A 524 -11.53 0.87 16.45
CA ALA A 524 -11.21 1.38 17.78
C ALA A 524 -12.24 2.41 18.25
N TRP A 525 -12.59 3.35 17.38
CA TRP A 525 -13.64 4.33 17.70
C TRP A 525 -15.00 3.69 17.97
N SER A 526 -15.35 2.58 17.28
CA SER A 526 -16.62 1.88 17.56
C SER A 526 -16.70 1.26 18.96
N VAL A 527 -15.54 1.02 19.61
CA VAL A 527 -15.49 0.62 21.03
C VAL A 527 -15.82 1.79 21.94
N LEU A 528 -15.26 2.96 21.66
CA LEU A 528 -15.45 4.17 22.48
C LEU A 528 -16.77 4.88 22.17
N CYS A 529 -17.25 4.75 20.94
CA CYS A 529 -18.49 5.36 20.44
C CYS A 529 -19.43 4.25 20.01
N PRO A 530 -20.17 3.60 20.92
CA PRO A 530 -21.10 2.55 20.57
C PRO A 530 -22.24 3.07 19.68
N SER A 531 -22.84 2.17 18.92
CA SER A 531 -23.86 2.54 17.94
C SER A 531 -25.11 3.15 18.56
N PRO A 532 -25.62 4.27 18.00
CA PRO A 532 -26.94 4.77 18.31
C PRO A 532 -28.10 3.82 17.94
N SER A 533 -27.86 2.70 17.30
CA SER A 533 -28.88 1.66 17.09
C SER A 533 -29.48 1.15 18.40
N LEU A 534 -28.75 1.28 19.50
CA LEU A 534 -29.23 1.00 20.86
C LEU A 534 -30.43 1.90 21.28
N LEU A 535 -30.57 3.08 20.66
CA LEU A 535 -31.62 4.07 20.92
C LEU A 535 -32.68 4.11 19.80
N LEU A 536 -32.40 3.53 18.65
CA LEU A 536 -33.21 3.61 17.43
C LEU A 536 -33.71 2.23 17.04
N SER A 537 -32.97 1.56 16.15
CA SER A 537 -33.23 0.20 15.72
C SER A 537 -31.97 -0.46 15.20
N PRO A 538 -31.87 -1.80 15.13
CA PRO A 538 -30.71 -2.49 14.56
C PRO A 538 -30.40 -2.13 13.11
N GLN A 539 -31.38 -1.62 12.35
CA GLN A 539 -31.23 -1.16 10.98
C GLN A 539 -30.39 0.14 10.88
N ALA A 540 -30.22 0.85 12.00
CA ALA A 540 -29.32 2.01 12.09
C ALA A 540 -27.84 1.64 11.92
N ASP A 541 -27.48 0.37 12.04
CA ASP A 541 -26.12 -0.10 11.77
C ASP A 541 -25.91 -0.40 10.28
N ALA A 542 -24.84 0.09 9.72
CA ALA A 542 -24.44 -0.26 8.37
C ALA A 542 -23.85 -1.68 8.33
N PRO A 543 -24.13 -2.46 7.25
CA PRO A 543 -23.44 -3.73 7.05
C PRO A 543 -21.93 -3.46 6.86
N GLN A 544 -21.09 -4.15 7.63
CA GLN A 544 -19.66 -3.97 7.56
C GLN A 544 -19.05 -4.71 6.36
N PRO A 545 -18.02 -4.16 5.71
CA PRO A 545 -17.31 -4.83 4.64
C PRO A 545 -16.69 -6.15 5.11
N GLU A 546 -16.85 -7.21 4.32
CA GLU A 546 -16.26 -8.52 4.58
C GLU A 546 -15.16 -8.86 3.54
N THR A 547 -14.28 -7.92 3.24
CA THR A 547 -13.25 -8.02 2.19
C THR A 547 -12.41 -9.28 2.31
N ALA A 548 -11.98 -9.65 3.52
CA ALA A 548 -11.20 -10.87 3.74
C ALA A 548 -11.99 -12.15 3.41
N LYS A 549 -13.28 -12.20 3.77
CA LYS A 549 -14.16 -13.33 3.43
C LYS A 549 -14.42 -13.38 1.92
N LEU A 550 -14.63 -12.23 1.28
CA LEU A 550 -14.79 -12.16 -0.17
C LEU A 550 -13.54 -12.65 -0.89
N PHE A 551 -12.36 -12.25 -0.42
CA PHE A 551 -11.09 -12.70 -0.98
C PHE A 551 -10.89 -14.22 -0.82
N ALA A 552 -11.22 -14.78 0.35
CA ALA A 552 -11.19 -16.24 0.56
C ALA A 552 -12.14 -16.98 -0.40
N ARG A 553 -13.37 -16.48 -0.59
CA ARG A 553 -14.35 -17.02 -1.56
C ARG A 553 -13.85 -16.92 -3.00
N ARG A 554 -13.23 -15.80 -3.38
CA ARG A 554 -12.61 -15.63 -4.69
C ARG A 554 -11.54 -16.70 -4.92
N ARG A 555 -10.64 -16.93 -3.96
CA ARG A 555 -9.58 -17.95 -4.03
C ARG A 555 -10.12 -19.37 -4.13
N ALA A 556 -11.30 -19.63 -3.57
CA ALA A 556 -11.95 -20.94 -3.63
C ALA A 556 -12.57 -21.25 -4.99
N HIS A 557 -13.00 -20.23 -5.76
CA HIS A 557 -13.81 -20.42 -6.98
C HIS A 557 -13.12 -19.93 -8.25
N LEU A 558 -12.26 -18.92 -8.20
CA LEU A 558 -11.50 -18.50 -9.38
C LEU A 558 -10.25 -19.37 -9.58
N ALA A 559 -9.92 -19.63 -10.84
CA ALA A 559 -8.73 -20.38 -11.20
C ALA A 559 -7.45 -19.65 -10.74
N ARG A 560 -6.50 -20.38 -10.16
CA ARG A 560 -5.27 -19.83 -9.59
C ARG A 560 -4.44 -18.96 -10.56
N PRO A 561 -4.35 -19.24 -11.87
CA PRO A 561 -3.61 -18.38 -12.81
C PRO A 561 -4.14 -16.95 -12.89
N GLN A 562 -5.39 -16.69 -12.47
CA GLN A 562 -5.94 -15.32 -12.38
C GLN A 562 -5.39 -14.62 -11.13
N LYS A 563 -4.13 -14.17 -11.20
CA LYS A 563 -3.41 -13.54 -10.09
C LYS A 563 -4.01 -12.16 -9.74
N ASN A 564 -3.83 -11.76 -8.49
CA ASN A 564 -3.97 -10.35 -8.07
C ASN A 564 -2.62 -9.65 -8.22
N TYR A 565 -2.64 -8.35 -8.46
CA TYR A 565 -1.41 -7.55 -8.54
C TYR A 565 -0.80 -7.25 -7.16
N TYR A 566 -1.62 -7.23 -6.13
CA TYR A 566 -1.24 -6.86 -4.77
C TYR A 566 -1.42 -8.03 -3.82
N ALA A 567 -0.63 -8.07 -2.74
CA ALA A 567 -0.78 -9.05 -1.67
C ALA A 567 -2.13 -8.89 -0.95
N ALA A 568 -2.57 -7.64 -0.75
CA ALA A 568 -3.85 -7.27 -0.15
C ALA A 568 -4.60 -6.30 -1.08
N PRO A 569 -5.26 -6.79 -2.15
CA PRO A 569 -5.96 -5.93 -3.10
C PRO A 569 -7.20 -5.29 -2.44
N PRO A 570 -7.49 -4.00 -2.70
CA PRO A 570 -8.70 -3.34 -2.23
C PRO A 570 -9.95 -3.95 -2.88
N GLN A 571 -11.07 -3.92 -2.16
CA GLN A 571 -12.37 -4.29 -2.71
C GLN A 571 -13.00 -3.09 -3.41
N ILE A 572 -12.82 -2.99 -4.70
CA ILE A 572 -13.34 -1.90 -5.54
C ILE A 572 -14.79 -2.18 -5.93
N GLU A 573 -15.68 -1.20 -5.72
CA GLU A 573 -17.11 -1.33 -6.03
C GLU A 573 -17.66 -0.16 -6.88
N ARG A 574 -16.87 0.91 -7.06
CA ARG A 574 -17.27 2.04 -7.90
C ARG A 574 -16.07 2.61 -8.63
N GLY A 575 -16.35 3.26 -9.77
CA GLY A 575 -15.37 4.08 -10.48
C GLY A 575 -16.00 5.37 -11.00
N TRP A 576 -15.20 6.43 -11.08
CA TRP A 576 -15.58 7.71 -11.65
C TRP A 576 -14.37 8.42 -12.26
N LYS A 577 -14.44 8.72 -13.54
CA LYS A 577 -13.32 9.29 -14.31
C LYS A 577 -12.04 8.43 -14.12
N GLU A 578 -10.93 9.04 -13.70
CA GLU A 578 -9.66 8.38 -13.44
C GLU A 578 -9.55 7.71 -12.06
N HIS A 579 -10.63 7.68 -11.26
CA HIS A 579 -10.60 7.15 -9.90
C HIS A 579 -11.44 5.87 -9.72
N LEU A 580 -10.95 4.98 -8.87
CA LEU A 580 -11.65 3.81 -8.35
C LEU A 580 -11.91 3.99 -6.85
N PHE A 581 -13.05 3.48 -6.36
CA PHE A 581 -13.46 3.63 -4.96
C PHE A 581 -13.69 2.27 -4.32
N ASP A 582 -13.11 2.07 -3.15
CA ASP A 582 -13.31 0.84 -2.38
C ASP A 582 -14.53 0.92 -1.44
N VAL A 583 -14.78 -0.19 -0.75
CA VAL A 583 -15.90 -0.33 0.18
C VAL A 583 -15.76 0.51 1.46
N GLU A 584 -14.58 1.03 1.73
CA GLU A 584 -14.28 1.89 2.86
C GLU A 584 -14.29 3.39 2.48
N GLY A 585 -14.72 3.69 1.24
CA GLY A 585 -14.82 5.05 0.73
C GLY A 585 -13.49 5.68 0.37
N ARG A 586 -12.41 4.90 0.25
CA ARG A 586 -11.14 5.40 -0.25
C ARG A 586 -11.14 5.49 -1.76
N ALA A 587 -10.67 6.60 -2.30
CA ALA A 587 -10.44 6.78 -3.72
C ALA A 587 -8.99 6.39 -4.07
N TYR A 588 -8.82 5.75 -5.22
CA TYR A 588 -7.53 5.41 -5.81
C TYR A 588 -7.43 6.01 -7.20
N LEU A 589 -6.34 6.69 -7.48
CA LEU A 589 -6.01 7.12 -8.83
C LEU A 589 -5.58 5.91 -9.67
N ASP A 590 -6.27 5.67 -10.77
CA ASP A 590 -5.99 4.53 -11.68
C ASP A 590 -4.97 4.93 -12.73
N MET A 591 -3.72 4.51 -12.55
CA MET A 591 -2.62 4.81 -13.49
C MET A 591 -2.33 3.67 -14.47
N VAL A 592 -3.12 2.58 -14.45
CA VAL A 592 -2.76 1.35 -15.19
C VAL A 592 -3.87 0.81 -16.09
N ASN A 593 -5.12 1.18 -15.89
CA ASN A 593 -6.26 0.52 -16.54
C ASN A 593 -6.54 1.05 -17.95
N ASN A 594 -5.72 0.64 -18.92
CA ASN A 594 -5.84 1.04 -20.32
C ASN A 594 -7.10 0.53 -21.05
N VAL A 595 -7.93 -0.27 -20.40
CA VAL A 595 -9.20 -0.77 -20.95
C VAL A 595 -10.28 0.30 -20.92
N THR A 596 -10.26 1.15 -19.88
CA THR A 596 -11.25 2.21 -19.63
C THR A 596 -10.76 3.57 -20.15
N ILE A 597 -10.71 3.72 -21.47
CA ILE A 597 -10.10 4.90 -22.09
C ILE A 597 -10.80 6.22 -21.73
N LEU A 598 -12.15 6.19 -21.57
CA LEU A 598 -12.96 7.35 -21.16
C LEU A 598 -12.94 7.58 -19.65
N GLY A 599 -12.29 6.71 -18.90
CA GLY A 599 -12.46 6.60 -17.45
C GLY A 599 -13.65 5.74 -17.06
N HIS A 600 -13.85 5.65 -15.75
CA HIS A 600 -14.87 4.81 -15.13
C HIS A 600 -16.22 5.52 -15.04
N GLY A 601 -17.31 4.75 -15.08
CA GLY A 601 -18.66 5.23 -14.76
C GLY A 601 -19.22 6.31 -15.67
N HIS A 602 -18.77 6.39 -16.93
CA HIS A 602 -19.17 7.47 -17.86
C HIS A 602 -20.67 7.43 -18.17
N PRO A 603 -21.45 8.49 -17.82
CA PRO A 603 -22.92 8.44 -17.86
C PRO A 603 -23.50 8.33 -19.28
N LYS A 604 -22.91 8.98 -20.27
CA LYS A 604 -23.35 8.92 -21.68
C LYS A 604 -23.18 7.51 -22.24
N LEU A 605 -22.07 6.84 -21.93
CA LEU A 605 -21.83 5.45 -22.36
C LEU A 605 -22.81 4.49 -21.69
N ALA A 606 -23.01 4.61 -20.38
CA ALA A 606 -23.94 3.79 -19.62
C ALA A 606 -25.39 3.92 -20.15
N ALA A 607 -25.82 5.16 -20.44
CA ALA A 607 -27.14 5.43 -20.99
C ALA A 607 -27.32 4.83 -22.40
N ALA A 608 -26.34 4.97 -23.28
CA ALA A 608 -26.39 4.46 -24.65
C ALA A 608 -26.48 2.92 -24.67
N ILE A 609 -25.63 2.25 -23.86
CA ILE A 609 -25.64 0.80 -23.70
C ILE A 609 -26.99 0.31 -23.13
N SER A 610 -27.50 0.94 -22.10
CA SER A 610 -28.78 0.58 -21.47
C SER A 610 -29.95 0.75 -22.43
N ALA A 611 -30.01 1.87 -23.17
CA ALA A 611 -31.05 2.12 -24.16
C ALA A 611 -31.01 1.08 -25.29
N GLN A 612 -29.84 0.66 -25.74
CA GLN A 612 -29.71 -0.34 -26.80
C GLN A 612 -30.08 -1.74 -26.30
N TRP A 613 -29.76 -2.09 -25.06
CA TRP A 613 -30.19 -3.37 -24.46
C TRP A 613 -31.72 -3.50 -24.38
N LEU A 614 -32.40 -2.41 -24.08
CA LEU A 614 -33.88 -2.39 -24.06
C LEU A 614 -34.52 -2.53 -25.44
N ARG A 615 -33.78 -2.30 -26.52
CA ARG A 615 -34.31 -2.38 -27.90
C ARG A 615 -33.99 -3.68 -28.59
N LEU A 616 -32.70 -4.00 -28.68
CA LEU A 616 -32.23 -5.16 -29.43
C LEU A 616 -30.75 -5.44 -29.09
N ASN A 617 -30.46 -6.69 -28.81
CA ASN A 617 -29.11 -7.24 -28.94
C ASN A 617 -29.20 -8.60 -29.67
N THR A 618 -28.47 -8.77 -30.79
CA THR A 618 -28.51 -9.95 -31.66
C THR A 618 -27.14 -10.13 -32.34
N ASN A 619 -27.01 -11.03 -33.29
CA ASN A 619 -25.78 -11.34 -34.01
C ASN A 619 -25.78 -10.74 -35.45
N SER A 620 -24.60 -10.72 -36.05
CA SER A 620 -24.32 -10.10 -37.35
C SER A 620 -24.96 -10.78 -38.55
N ARG A 621 -25.72 -11.86 -38.36
CA ARG A 621 -26.47 -12.52 -39.45
C ARG A 621 -27.72 -11.73 -39.88
N PHE A 622 -28.13 -10.74 -39.08
CA PHE A 622 -29.21 -9.83 -39.40
C PHE A 622 -28.71 -8.47 -39.84
N HIS A 623 -29.52 -7.75 -40.63
CA HIS A 623 -29.21 -6.37 -40.97
C HIS A 623 -29.69 -5.42 -39.86
N TYR A 624 -28.78 -4.64 -39.32
CA TYR A 624 -29.09 -3.52 -38.41
C TYR A 624 -28.05 -2.40 -38.62
N ALA A 625 -28.51 -1.15 -38.49
CA ALA A 625 -27.75 0.02 -38.85
C ALA A 625 -26.41 0.10 -38.06
N ALA A 626 -26.43 -0.19 -36.78
CA ALA A 626 -25.30 0.01 -35.91
C ALA A 626 -24.02 -0.73 -36.35
N ILE A 627 -24.11 -1.93 -36.94
CA ILE A 627 -22.91 -2.64 -37.42
C ILE A 627 -22.29 -1.95 -38.63
N THR A 628 -23.13 -1.47 -39.53
CA THR A 628 -22.67 -0.75 -40.75
C THR A 628 -22.05 0.59 -40.38
N GLU A 629 -22.78 1.40 -39.58
CA GLU A 629 -22.33 2.70 -39.14
C GLU A 629 -21.02 2.65 -38.35
N PHE A 630 -20.88 1.66 -37.47
CA PHE A 630 -19.67 1.51 -36.70
C PHE A 630 -18.49 1.05 -37.56
N SER A 631 -18.71 0.10 -38.48
CA SER A 631 -17.67 -0.35 -39.42
C SER A 631 -17.21 0.78 -40.35
N GLU A 632 -18.14 1.59 -40.84
CA GLU A 632 -17.82 2.78 -41.65
C GLU A 632 -16.97 3.80 -40.86
N ARG A 633 -17.33 4.05 -39.60
CA ARG A 633 -16.58 5.01 -38.74
C ARG A 633 -15.16 4.53 -38.44
N ILE A 634 -14.96 3.23 -38.17
CA ILE A 634 -13.64 2.64 -37.94
C ILE A 634 -12.80 2.67 -39.23
N ALA A 635 -13.39 2.31 -40.36
CA ALA A 635 -12.71 2.38 -41.65
C ALA A 635 -12.28 3.82 -41.98
N ALA A 636 -13.13 4.81 -41.69
CA ALA A 636 -12.80 6.23 -41.93
C ALA A 636 -11.65 6.77 -41.04
N LEU A 637 -11.36 6.11 -39.90
CA LEU A 637 -10.23 6.42 -39.02
C LEU A 637 -8.96 5.62 -39.38
N SER A 638 -9.05 4.70 -40.32
CA SER A 638 -7.94 3.85 -40.78
C SER A 638 -7.29 4.42 -42.04
N PRO A 639 -6.06 4.01 -42.37
CA PRO A 639 -5.41 4.40 -43.62
C PRO A 639 -6.25 4.01 -44.86
N ASP A 640 -6.12 4.80 -45.95
CA ASP A 640 -6.80 4.54 -47.20
C ASP A 640 -6.58 3.09 -47.70
N GLY A 641 -7.65 2.41 -48.07
CA GLY A 641 -7.65 1.04 -48.56
C GLY A 641 -7.84 -0.03 -47.48
N LEU A 642 -7.74 0.31 -46.19
CA LEU A 642 -8.10 -0.56 -45.07
C LEU A 642 -9.56 -0.35 -44.69
N ASP A 643 -10.49 -0.89 -45.49
CA ASP A 643 -11.93 -0.63 -45.42
C ASP A 643 -12.78 -1.88 -45.17
N ALA A 644 -12.14 -3.05 -44.95
CA ALA A 644 -12.81 -4.29 -44.58
C ALA A 644 -12.64 -4.54 -43.08
N VAL A 645 -13.76 -4.55 -42.35
CA VAL A 645 -13.80 -4.64 -40.89
C VAL A 645 -14.42 -5.96 -40.42
N PHE A 646 -13.72 -6.71 -39.59
CA PHE A 646 -14.27 -7.82 -38.83
C PHE A 646 -14.43 -7.39 -37.39
N LEU A 647 -15.59 -7.59 -36.79
CA LEU A 647 -15.85 -7.27 -35.38
C LEU A 647 -15.82 -8.55 -34.54
N VAL A 648 -15.03 -8.53 -33.47
CA VAL A 648 -14.78 -9.60 -32.51
C VAL A 648 -14.98 -9.10 -31.08
N ASN A 649 -14.64 -9.90 -30.04
CA ASN A 649 -14.92 -9.54 -28.65
C ASN A 649 -13.67 -9.22 -27.82
N SER A 650 -12.48 -9.53 -28.33
CA SER A 650 -11.22 -9.37 -27.58
C SER A 650 -10.02 -9.17 -28.51
N GLY A 651 -8.91 -8.71 -27.95
CA GLY A 651 -7.63 -8.62 -28.66
C GLY A 651 -7.08 -9.99 -29.09
N SER A 652 -7.25 -11.03 -28.28
CA SER A 652 -6.82 -12.38 -28.62
C SER A 652 -7.58 -12.92 -29.83
N GLU A 653 -8.91 -12.72 -29.89
CA GLU A 653 -9.71 -13.08 -31.07
C GLU A 653 -9.28 -12.27 -32.30
N ALA A 654 -9.01 -10.98 -32.14
CA ALA A 654 -8.54 -10.12 -33.24
C ALA A 654 -7.19 -10.60 -33.79
N ASN A 655 -6.22 -10.90 -32.94
CA ASN A 655 -4.92 -11.38 -33.35
C ASN A 655 -4.97 -12.78 -33.94
N ASP A 656 -5.75 -13.72 -33.39
CA ASP A 656 -5.95 -15.05 -34.00
C ASP A 656 -6.54 -14.93 -35.42
N LEU A 657 -7.52 -14.06 -35.61
CA LEU A 657 -8.11 -13.81 -36.92
C LEU A 657 -7.10 -13.14 -37.89
N ALA A 658 -6.33 -12.18 -37.41
CA ALA A 658 -5.28 -11.51 -38.22
C ALA A 658 -4.22 -12.51 -38.70
N LEU A 659 -3.75 -13.40 -37.84
CA LEU A 659 -2.80 -14.47 -38.18
C LEU A 659 -3.41 -15.40 -39.23
N ARG A 660 -4.66 -15.80 -39.07
CA ARG A 660 -5.38 -16.64 -40.01
C ARG A 660 -5.57 -15.96 -41.37
N LEU A 661 -5.89 -14.66 -41.40
CA LEU A 661 -6.00 -13.87 -42.63
C LEU A 661 -4.65 -13.81 -43.36
N ALA A 662 -3.56 -13.59 -42.63
CA ALA A 662 -2.22 -13.54 -43.20
C ALA A 662 -1.83 -14.90 -43.84
N GLN A 663 -2.11 -16.01 -43.17
CA GLN A 663 -1.87 -17.36 -43.69
C GLN A 663 -2.74 -17.68 -44.90
N ALA A 664 -4.03 -17.34 -44.86
CA ALA A 664 -4.95 -17.59 -45.98
C ALA A 664 -4.62 -16.76 -47.21
N HIS A 665 -4.13 -15.52 -47.03
CA HIS A 665 -3.77 -14.64 -48.15
C HIS A 665 -2.45 -15.03 -48.81
N SER A 666 -1.41 -15.25 -48.01
CA SER A 666 -0.06 -15.60 -48.52
C SER A 666 0.04 -17.05 -48.99
N GLY A 667 -0.80 -17.96 -48.50
CA GLY A 667 -0.67 -19.41 -48.66
C GLY A 667 0.49 -20.02 -47.90
N ALA A 668 1.21 -19.24 -47.09
CA ALA A 668 2.31 -19.65 -46.23
C ALA A 668 1.84 -19.81 -44.78
N ARG A 669 2.67 -20.44 -43.93
CA ARG A 669 2.33 -20.65 -42.52
C ARG A 669 3.21 -19.86 -41.57
N ASN A 670 4.46 -19.58 -41.93
CA ASN A 670 5.44 -19.00 -41.02
C ASN A 670 5.11 -17.57 -40.64
N MET A 671 5.16 -17.30 -39.35
CA MET A 671 4.96 -15.94 -38.77
C MET A 671 6.25 -15.48 -38.12
N LEU A 672 6.56 -14.20 -38.31
CA LEU A 672 7.63 -13.47 -37.64
C LEU A 672 7.05 -12.64 -36.49
N CYS A 673 7.69 -12.63 -35.34
CA CYS A 673 7.33 -11.78 -34.21
C CYS A 673 8.55 -11.32 -33.41
N LEU A 674 8.39 -10.30 -32.57
CA LEU A 674 9.44 -9.79 -31.69
C LEU A 674 9.55 -10.64 -30.40
N LEU A 675 10.73 -10.72 -29.80
CA LEU A 675 10.87 -11.19 -28.40
C LEU A 675 10.22 -10.21 -27.44
N GLU A 676 9.86 -10.64 -26.23
CA GLU A 676 9.19 -9.87 -25.18
C GLU A 676 7.79 -9.33 -25.56
N ALA A 677 7.16 -9.83 -26.62
CA ALA A 677 5.85 -9.39 -27.09
C ALA A 677 4.70 -10.14 -26.42
N TYR A 678 3.52 -9.50 -26.36
CA TYR A 678 2.27 -10.13 -25.92
C TYR A 678 1.12 -9.79 -26.87
N HIS A 679 0.54 -10.82 -27.50
CA HIS A 679 -0.54 -10.67 -28.48
C HIS A 679 -1.85 -11.36 -28.08
N GLY A 680 -1.87 -12.06 -26.95
CA GLY A 680 -3.06 -12.73 -26.41
C GLY A 680 -2.74 -14.09 -25.81
N TRP A 681 -3.79 -14.78 -25.38
CA TRP A 681 -3.71 -16.05 -24.64
C TRP A 681 -4.38 -17.24 -25.35
N SER A 682 -5.05 -17.01 -26.48
CA SER A 682 -5.58 -18.10 -27.31
C SER A 682 -4.48 -18.78 -28.11
N ALA A 683 -4.73 -20.00 -28.61
CA ALA A 683 -3.68 -20.87 -29.13
C ALA A 683 -2.74 -20.24 -30.18
N ALA A 684 -3.27 -19.43 -31.11
CA ALA A 684 -2.45 -18.81 -32.14
C ALA A 684 -1.80 -17.50 -31.64
N SER A 685 -2.51 -16.67 -30.88
CA SER A 685 -1.95 -15.44 -30.32
C SER A 685 -0.94 -15.72 -29.19
N ASP A 686 -1.11 -16.78 -28.38
CA ASP A 686 -0.11 -17.25 -27.43
C ASP A 686 1.16 -17.75 -28.13
N ALA A 687 1.01 -18.45 -29.25
CA ALA A 687 2.16 -18.95 -30.03
C ALA A 687 3.11 -17.82 -30.48
N VAL A 688 2.58 -16.63 -30.81
CA VAL A 688 3.37 -15.44 -31.19
C VAL A 688 3.66 -14.49 -30.02
N SER A 689 3.10 -14.76 -28.83
CA SER A 689 3.43 -14.07 -27.58
C SER A 689 4.70 -14.67 -27.00
N THR A 690 5.70 -13.84 -26.77
CA THR A 690 7.06 -14.28 -26.46
C THR A 690 7.56 -13.80 -25.10
N SER A 691 6.72 -13.01 -24.37
CA SER A 691 7.01 -12.56 -23.01
C SER A 691 7.12 -13.75 -22.04
N ILE A 692 8.27 -13.85 -21.37
CA ILE A 692 8.50 -14.87 -20.34
C ILE A 692 7.83 -14.53 -19.01
N ALA A 693 7.48 -13.28 -18.77
CA ALA A 693 6.71 -12.88 -17.61
C ALA A 693 5.25 -13.38 -17.69
N ASP A 694 4.66 -13.39 -18.90
CA ASP A 694 3.30 -13.91 -19.13
C ASP A 694 3.28 -15.43 -19.33
N ASN A 695 4.25 -15.97 -20.09
CA ASN A 695 4.41 -17.41 -20.32
C ASN A 695 5.88 -17.83 -20.18
N PRO A 696 6.32 -18.30 -19.00
CA PRO A 696 7.71 -18.72 -18.78
C PRO A 696 8.17 -19.87 -19.68
N HIS A 697 7.23 -20.62 -20.26
CA HIS A 697 7.51 -21.75 -21.15
C HIS A 697 7.52 -21.38 -22.63
N ALA A 698 7.19 -20.13 -23.00
CA ALA A 698 7.16 -19.68 -24.38
C ALA A 698 8.41 -20.07 -25.21
N PRO A 699 9.65 -20.01 -24.70
CA PRO A 699 10.83 -20.43 -25.47
C PRO A 699 10.85 -21.91 -25.87
N THR A 700 10.19 -22.78 -25.07
CA THR A 700 10.23 -24.25 -25.25
C THR A 700 8.95 -24.82 -25.86
N THR A 701 7.84 -24.10 -25.81
CA THR A 701 6.53 -24.54 -26.31
C THR A 701 6.13 -23.90 -27.63
N ARG A 702 6.95 -22.99 -28.15
CA ARG A 702 6.70 -22.29 -29.41
C ARG A 702 6.65 -23.28 -30.58
N PRO A 703 5.63 -23.22 -31.46
CA PRO A 703 5.54 -24.04 -32.61
C PRO A 703 6.59 -23.66 -33.69
N ASP A 704 6.91 -24.61 -34.59
CA ASP A 704 7.90 -24.49 -35.62
C ASP A 704 7.64 -23.38 -36.67
N TRP A 705 6.39 -22.99 -36.83
CA TRP A 705 5.97 -21.92 -37.74
C TRP A 705 6.12 -20.50 -37.16
N VAL A 706 6.56 -20.36 -35.92
CA VAL A 706 6.80 -19.05 -35.29
C VAL A 706 8.30 -18.76 -35.20
N HIS A 707 8.72 -17.72 -35.86
CA HIS A 707 10.09 -17.25 -35.87
C HIS A 707 10.21 -15.94 -35.10
N THR A 708 11.23 -15.82 -34.27
CA THR A 708 11.42 -14.65 -33.44
C THR A 708 12.63 -13.85 -33.83
N ILE A 709 12.54 -12.55 -33.79
CA ILE A 709 13.64 -11.62 -33.89
C ILE A 709 13.83 -10.85 -32.59
N VAL A 710 15.06 -10.36 -32.40
CA VAL A 710 15.44 -9.64 -31.17
C VAL A 710 14.59 -8.39 -31.01
N SER A 711 14.18 -8.16 -29.76
CA SER A 711 13.49 -6.93 -29.35
C SER A 711 14.37 -5.70 -29.61
N PRO A 712 13.88 -4.70 -30.36
CA PRO A 712 14.65 -3.48 -30.62
C PRO A 712 14.62 -2.52 -29.45
N ASN A 713 15.06 -2.98 -28.28
CA ASN A 713 15.10 -2.20 -27.06
C ASN A 713 16.31 -1.25 -27.08
N THR A 714 16.06 0.04 -27.27
CA THR A 714 17.09 1.08 -27.39
C THR A 714 17.72 1.48 -26.06
N TYR A 715 17.20 1.02 -24.92
CA TYR A 715 17.76 1.32 -23.60
C TYR A 715 18.63 0.18 -23.06
N ARG A 716 18.09 -1.05 -22.97
CA ARG A 716 18.81 -2.20 -22.39
C ARG A 716 19.19 -3.29 -23.37
N GLY A 717 18.76 -3.18 -24.64
CA GLY A 717 19.04 -4.18 -25.65
C GLY A 717 20.50 -4.21 -26.12
N ASP A 718 20.77 -5.06 -27.10
CA ASP A 718 22.10 -5.25 -27.65
C ASP A 718 22.69 -3.97 -28.27
N PHE A 719 21.82 -3.14 -28.85
CA PHE A 719 22.20 -1.84 -29.44
C PHE A 719 21.43 -0.72 -28.70
N ARG A 720 22.15 0.28 -28.21
CA ARG A 720 21.57 1.35 -27.36
C ARG A 720 21.59 2.69 -28.09
N GLY A 721 20.55 3.47 -27.84
CA GLY A 721 20.37 4.81 -28.43
C GLY A 721 19.40 4.84 -29.60
N PRO A 722 19.09 6.05 -30.14
CA PRO A 722 18.00 6.24 -31.11
C PRO A 722 18.35 5.72 -32.51
N ASP A 723 19.61 5.70 -32.93
CA ASP A 723 20.06 5.42 -34.29
C ASP A 723 20.42 3.93 -34.52
N THR A 724 19.66 3.01 -33.86
CA THR A 724 19.98 1.57 -33.85
C THR A 724 19.08 0.73 -34.77
N ALA A 725 18.27 1.36 -35.62
CA ALA A 725 17.35 0.64 -36.51
C ALA A 725 18.07 -0.32 -37.44
N ALA A 726 19.16 0.12 -38.07
CA ALA A 726 19.95 -0.70 -39.00
C ALA A 726 20.60 -1.92 -38.31
N ASP A 727 21.07 -1.75 -37.09
CA ASP A 727 21.69 -2.84 -36.32
C ASP A 727 20.67 -3.92 -35.99
N TYR A 728 19.47 -3.53 -35.45
CA TYR A 728 18.39 -4.46 -35.17
C TYR A 728 17.81 -5.12 -36.43
N LEU A 729 17.75 -4.41 -37.56
CA LEU A 729 17.39 -5.00 -38.85
C LEU A 729 18.44 -6.03 -39.30
N GLY A 730 19.74 -5.77 -39.06
CA GLY A 730 20.81 -6.74 -39.31
C GLY A 730 20.61 -8.04 -38.52
N MET A 731 20.07 -7.98 -37.31
CA MET A 731 19.73 -9.18 -36.54
C MET A 731 18.48 -9.92 -37.07
N ALA A 732 17.56 -9.24 -37.73
CA ALA A 732 16.37 -9.84 -38.33
C ALA A 732 16.69 -10.56 -39.64
N THR A 733 17.69 -10.09 -40.41
CA THR A 733 18.04 -10.61 -41.72
C THR A 733 18.36 -12.11 -41.74
N PRO A 734 19.19 -12.68 -40.86
CA PRO A 734 19.47 -14.12 -40.85
C PRO A 734 18.23 -14.99 -40.61
N VAL A 735 17.28 -14.52 -39.81
CA VAL A 735 16.02 -15.23 -39.56
C VAL A 735 15.16 -15.28 -40.83
N LEU A 736 15.05 -14.16 -41.52
CA LEU A 736 14.31 -14.06 -42.78
C LEU A 736 14.96 -14.92 -43.87
N GLU A 737 16.28 -14.91 -43.98
CA GLU A 737 17.04 -15.76 -44.91
C GLU A 737 16.89 -17.26 -44.62
N ALA A 738 16.77 -17.64 -43.32
CA ALA A 738 16.53 -19.02 -42.95
C ALA A 738 15.12 -19.49 -43.36
N ILE A 739 14.09 -18.62 -43.24
CA ILE A 739 12.73 -18.91 -43.75
C ILE A 739 12.75 -19.05 -45.26
N ASP A 740 13.46 -18.17 -45.99
CA ASP A 740 13.60 -18.25 -47.44
C ASP A 740 14.28 -19.57 -47.85
N ALA A 741 15.35 -19.98 -47.18
CA ALA A 741 16.09 -21.21 -47.45
C ALA A 741 15.27 -22.49 -47.19
N ALA A 742 14.35 -22.45 -46.23
CA ALA A 742 13.40 -23.54 -45.96
C ALA A 742 12.37 -23.70 -47.08
N GLY A 743 12.11 -22.67 -47.88
CA GLY A 743 11.20 -22.71 -49.02
C GLY A 743 9.72 -22.79 -48.66
N GLU A 744 9.36 -22.56 -47.41
CA GLU A 744 7.97 -22.67 -46.88
C GLU A 744 7.19 -21.36 -46.97
N GLY A 745 7.87 -20.24 -47.32
CA GLY A 745 7.27 -18.91 -47.40
C GLY A 745 7.01 -18.25 -46.06
N LEU A 746 6.77 -16.95 -46.08
CA LEU A 746 6.45 -16.12 -44.92
C LEU A 746 5.00 -15.65 -45.02
N ALA A 747 4.18 -15.97 -44.03
CA ALA A 747 2.78 -15.48 -43.94
C ALA A 747 2.71 -14.03 -43.50
N GLY A 748 3.50 -13.64 -42.51
CA GLY A 748 3.49 -12.27 -42.04
C GLY A 748 4.39 -12.01 -40.86
N PHE A 749 4.34 -10.75 -40.43
CA PHE A 749 4.97 -10.22 -39.22
C PHE A 749 3.93 -9.56 -38.34
N ILE A 750 3.94 -9.84 -37.06
CA ILE A 750 3.08 -9.21 -36.05
C ILE A 750 3.94 -8.49 -35.00
N ALA A 751 3.59 -7.25 -34.68
CA ALA A 751 4.22 -6.49 -33.60
C ALA A 751 3.29 -5.44 -32.98
N GLU A 752 3.51 -5.12 -31.72
CA GLU A 752 3.01 -3.90 -31.10
C GLU A 752 3.75 -2.70 -31.72
N SER A 753 3.03 -1.64 -32.09
CA SER A 753 3.62 -0.45 -32.75
C SER A 753 4.48 0.40 -31.83
N VAL A 754 4.24 0.33 -30.53
CA VAL A 754 5.12 0.73 -29.45
C VAL A 754 5.27 -0.48 -28.55
N TYR A 755 6.48 -0.76 -28.13
CA TYR A 755 6.79 -2.00 -27.40
C TYR A 755 6.23 -1.98 -25.98
N GLY A 756 4.93 -2.28 -25.92
CA GLY A 756 4.11 -2.02 -24.75
C GLY A 756 4.33 -2.96 -23.60
N ASN A 757 4.49 -4.23 -23.90
CA ASN A 757 4.72 -5.23 -22.86
C ASN A 757 6.11 -5.08 -22.23
N ALA A 758 7.10 -4.65 -22.99
CA ALA A 758 8.46 -4.37 -22.51
C ALA A 758 8.58 -3.06 -21.72
N GLY A 759 7.48 -2.27 -21.58
CA GLY A 759 7.49 -1.04 -20.78
C GLY A 759 7.22 0.26 -21.54
N GLY A 760 6.60 0.19 -22.69
CA GLY A 760 6.27 1.38 -23.51
C GLY A 760 7.45 1.91 -24.32
N ILE A 761 8.42 1.07 -24.64
CA ILE A 761 9.65 1.45 -25.35
C ILE A 761 9.32 1.77 -26.81
N PRO A 762 9.63 2.99 -27.31
CA PRO A 762 9.49 3.32 -28.71
C PRO A 762 10.44 2.46 -29.56
N LEU A 763 9.95 2.01 -30.71
CA LEU A 763 10.81 1.37 -31.70
C LEU A 763 11.80 2.39 -32.30
N PRO A 764 13.03 2.00 -32.69
CA PRO A 764 13.95 2.90 -33.37
C PRO A 764 13.33 3.50 -34.62
N GLU A 765 13.64 4.76 -34.93
CA GLU A 765 13.07 5.45 -36.08
C GLU A 765 13.40 4.73 -37.40
N GLY A 766 12.39 4.49 -38.23
CA GLY A 766 12.52 3.77 -39.53
C GLY A 766 12.57 2.25 -39.41
N TYR A 767 12.64 1.66 -38.23
CA TYR A 767 12.73 0.22 -38.04
C TYR A 767 11.55 -0.54 -38.70
N LEU A 768 10.30 -0.16 -38.35
CA LEU A 768 9.14 -0.81 -38.96
C LEU A 768 9.06 -0.59 -40.46
N LYS A 769 9.47 0.56 -40.94
CA LYS A 769 9.44 0.86 -42.38
C LYS A 769 10.27 -0.13 -43.18
N GLU A 770 11.50 -0.33 -42.78
CA GLU A 770 12.41 -1.25 -43.47
C GLU A 770 12.03 -2.73 -43.27
N LEU A 771 11.59 -3.10 -42.04
CA LEU A 771 11.16 -4.45 -41.77
C LEU A 771 9.89 -4.81 -42.54
N TYR A 772 8.90 -3.90 -42.65
CA TYR A 772 7.70 -4.10 -43.46
C TYR A 772 8.06 -4.29 -44.96
N ALA A 773 9.02 -3.53 -45.47
CA ALA A 773 9.49 -3.69 -46.82
C ALA A 773 10.11 -5.09 -47.06
N GLN A 774 10.91 -5.60 -46.14
CA GLN A 774 11.51 -6.93 -46.18
C GLN A 774 10.47 -8.06 -46.12
N VAL A 775 9.46 -7.91 -45.22
CA VAL A 775 8.35 -8.88 -45.06
C VAL A 775 7.52 -8.95 -46.33
N ARG A 776 7.10 -7.78 -46.86
CA ARG A 776 6.30 -7.68 -48.09
C ARG A 776 7.06 -8.20 -49.33
N ALA A 777 8.35 -7.97 -49.43
CA ALA A 777 9.19 -8.50 -50.49
C ALA A 777 9.17 -10.04 -50.55
N ARG A 778 8.83 -10.73 -49.46
CA ARG A 778 8.67 -12.17 -49.32
C ARG A 778 7.21 -12.64 -49.40
N GLY A 779 6.29 -11.73 -49.75
CA GLY A 779 4.85 -12.05 -49.86
C GLY A 779 4.11 -12.11 -48.51
N GLY A 780 4.79 -11.78 -47.39
CA GLY A 780 4.18 -11.72 -46.07
C GLY A 780 3.42 -10.43 -45.81
N LEU A 781 2.45 -10.48 -44.92
CA LEU A 781 1.66 -9.33 -44.48
C LEU A 781 2.18 -8.74 -43.16
N CYS A 782 2.04 -7.44 -43.00
CA CYS A 782 2.40 -6.70 -41.79
C CYS A 782 1.17 -6.43 -40.93
N ILE A 783 1.15 -7.00 -39.70
CA ILE A 783 0.07 -6.89 -38.74
C ILE A 783 0.50 -5.93 -37.63
N ALA A 784 -0.22 -4.80 -37.48
CA ALA A 784 -0.04 -3.88 -36.37
C ALA A 784 -1.00 -4.24 -35.23
N ASP A 785 -0.45 -4.67 -34.11
CA ASP A 785 -1.21 -4.87 -32.89
C ASP A 785 -1.39 -3.53 -32.15
N GLU A 786 -2.57 -2.92 -32.36
CA GLU A 786 -2.97 -1.64 -31.78
C GLU A 786 -3.84 -1.80 -30.52
N VAL A 787 -3.93 -3.01 -29.97
CA VAL A 787 -4.77 -3.34 -28.83
C VAL A 787 -4.43 -2.51 -27.59
N GLN A 788 -3.17 -2.11 -27.42
CA GLN A 788 -2.73 -1.30 -26.29
C GLN A 788 -2.54 0.19 -26.62
N VAL A 789 -2.13 0.52 -27.81
CA VAL A 789 -1.66 1.86 -28.20
C VAL A 789 -2.63 2.64 -29.07
N GLY A 790 -3.52 1.97 -29.79
CA GLY A 790 -4.53 2.60 -30.61
C GLY A 790 -5.54 3.43 -29.83
N TYR A 791 -6.42 4.11 -30.53
CA TYR A 791 -7.42 5.02 -29.97
C TYR A 791 -6.81 6.23 -29.25
N ALA A 792 -5.89 6.90 -29.93
CA ALA A 792 -5.34 8.19 -29.51
C ALA A 792 -4.54 8.19 -28.19
N ARG A 793 -4.20 7.03 -27.65
CA ARG A 793 -3.46 6.91 -26.37
C ARG A 793 -2.10 7.60 -26.40
N LEU A 794 -1.46 7.64 -27.58
CA LEU A 794 -0.18 8.33 -27.77
C LEU A 794 -0.33 9.86 -27.82
N GLY A 795 -1.54 10.40 -27.85
CA GLY A 795 -1.83 11.83 -27.91
C GLY A 795 -1.50 12.49 -29.24
N HIS A 796 -0.33 12.25 -29.79
CA HIS A 796 0.13 12.78 -31.07
C HIS A 796 -0.46 12.04 -32.26
N TYR A 797 -0.84 10.78 -32.11
CA TYR A 797 -1.31 9.88 -33.16
C TYR A 797 -2.58 9.16 -32.70
N PHE A 798 -3.48 8.82 -33.62
CA PHE A 798 -4.65 7.99 -33.34
C PHE A 798 -4.28 6.50 -33.30
N TRP A 799 -3.45 6.05 -34.27
CA TRP A 799 -2.85 4.72 -34.33
C TRP A 799 -1.37 4.79 -34.00
N GLY A 800 -0.86 3.78 -33.28
CA GLY A 800 0.52 3.76 -32.84
C GLY A 800 1.53 3.63 -33.99
N PHE A 801 1.20 2.93 -35.07
CA PHE A 801 2.07 2.76 -36.24
C PHE A 801 2.34 4.07 -36.99
N GLU A 802 1.47 5.08 -36.87
CA GLU A 802 1.65 6.38 -37.53
C GLU A 802 2.96 7.06 -37.11
N GLN A 803 3.43 6.81 -35.88
CA GLN A 803 4.70 7.36 -35.38
C GLN A 803 5.93 6.86 -36.16
N GLN A 804 5.84 5.71 -36.83
CA GLN A 804 6.89 5.14 -37.67
C GLN A 804 6.70 5.50 -39.17
N GLY A 805 5.63 6.25 -39.50
CA GLY A 805 5.31 6.66 -40.90
C GLY A 805 5.01 5.45 -41.80
N VAL A 806 4.43 4.40 -41.29
CA VAL A 806 4.08 3.18 -42.00
C VAL A 806 2.57 2.94 -42.04
N VAL A 807 2.14 2.14 -43.04
CA VAL A 807 0.78 1.62 -43.12
C VAL A 807 0.87 0.10 -43.06
N PRO A 808 0.26 -0.58 -42.06
CA PRO A 808 0.19 -2.04 -42.00
C PRO A 808 -0.79 -2.61 -43.06
N ASP A 809 -0.76 -3.93 -43.26
CA ASP A 809 -1.74 -4.63 -44.08
C ASP A 809 -2.98 -5.05 -43.28
N ILE A 810 -2.80 -5.24 -41.97
CA ILE A 810 -3.85 -5.61 -41.01
C ILE A 810 -3.62 -4.81 -39.71
N ILE A 811 -4.71 -4.22 -39.19
CA ILE A 811 -4.76 -3.58 -37.87
C ILE A 811 -5.61 -4.45 -36.95
N THR A 812 -5.13 -4.77 -35.75
CA THR A 812 -5.93 -5.37 -34.69
C THR A 812 -6.11 -4.38 -33.55
N VAL A 813 -7.35 -4.29 -33.02
CA VAL A 813 -7.69 -3.36 -31.96
C VAL A 813 -8.75 -3.94 -31.03
N ALA A 814 -8.70 -3.56 -29.75
CA ALA A 814 -9.68 -3.95 -28.72
C ALA A 814 -9.64 -2.95 -27.53
N LYS A 815 -9.75 -3.45 -26.31
CA LYS A 815 -9.61 -2.69 -25.04
C LYS A 815 -10.27 -1.31 -25.07
N SER A 816 -9.52 -0.28 -25.47
CA SER A 816 -9.96 1.12 -25.58
C SER A 816 -11.26 1.28 -26.38
N MET A 817 -11.42 0.49 -27.43
CA MET A 817 -12.53 0.50 -28.36
C MET A 817 -13.91 0.36 -27.68
N GLY A 818 -14.00 -0.41 -26.61
CA GLY A 818 -15.23 -0.67 -25.87
C GLY A 818 -15.33 0.00 -24.49
N ASN A 819 -14.29 0.68 -24.01
CA ASN A 819 -14.21 1.19 -22.63
C ASN A 819 -14.59 0.15 -21.58
N GLY A 820 -14.05 -1.06 -21.70
CA GLY A 820 -14.35 -2.19 -20.81
C GLY A 820 -15.51 -3.10 -21.31
N HIS A 821 -16.30 -2.66 -22.28
CA HIS A 821 -17.24 -3.56 -22.95
C HIS A 821 -16.47 -4.52 -23.89
N PRO A 822 -16.82 -5.82 -23.93
CA PRO A 822 -16.17 -6.79 -24.84
C PRO A 822 -16.35 -6.38 -26.30
N LEU A 823 -15.29 -5.89 -26.92
CA LEU A 823 -15.27 -5.39 -28.30
C LEU A 823 -13.85 -5.38 -28.83
N GLY A 824 -13.67 -5.86 -30.04
CA GLY A 824 -12.42 -5.79 -30.81
C GLY A 824 -12.72 -5.77 -32.30
N ALA A 825 -11.71 -5.48 -33.11
CA ALA A 825 -11.81 -5.48 -34.55
C ALA A 825 -10.51 -5.88 -35.23
N VAL A 826 -10.65 -6.44 -36.44
CA VAL A 826 -9.59 -6.57 -37.44
C VAL A 826 -9.96 -5.70 -38.61
N ILE A 827 -9.07 -4.81 -39.03
CA ILE A 827 -9.27 -3.87 -40.13
C ILE A 827 -8.21 -4.19 -41.18
N THR A 828 -8.62 -4.39 -42.42
CA THR A 828 -7.70 -4.82 -43.50
C THR A 828 -8.26 -4.40 -44.86
N THR A 829 -7.57 -4.79 -45.93
CA THR A 829 -8.06 -4.58 -47.29
C THR A 829 -9.12 -5.61 -47.67
N ARG A 830 -9.99 -5.31 -48.64
CA ARG A 830 -10.99 -6.24 -49.17
C ARG A 830 -10.35 -7.50 -49.79
N GLU A 831 -9.21 -7.37 -50.44
CA GLU A 831 -8.49 -8.48 -51.02
C GLU A 831 -8.03 -9.48 -49.94
N ILE A 832 -7.41 -8.99 -48.88
CA ILE A 832 -6.99 -9.86 -47.76
C ILE A 832 -8.20 -10.49 -47.08
N ALA A 833 -9.27 -9.72 -46.81
CA ALA A 833 -10.51 -10.22 -46.22
C ALA A 833 -11.13 -11.38 -47.07
N GLN A 834 -11.16 -11.21 -48.41
CA GLN A 834 -11.69 -12.21 -49.33
C GLN A 834 -10.87 -13.48 -49.38
N SER A 835 -9.60 -13.46 -49.05
CA SER A 835 -8.75 -14.65 -49.00
C SER A 835 -9.30 -15.70 -48.02
N LEU A 836 -9.96 -15.31 -46.96
CA LEU A 836 -10.55 -16.22 -45.99
C LEU A 836 -11.75 -16.99 -46.55
N GLU A 837 -12.42 -16.49 -47.60
CA GLU A 837 -13.56 -17.17 -48.22
C GLU A 837 -13.16 -18.52 -48.78
N LYS A 838 -11.91 -18.71 -49.18
CA LYS A 838 -11.35 -19.97 -49.66
C LYS A 838 -11.28 -21.05 -48.56
N GLU A 839 -11.21 -20.64 -47.31
CA GLU A 839 -11.10 -21.53 -46.16
C GLU A 839 -12.44 -21.74 -45.46
N GLY A 840 -13.43 -20.90 -45.71
CA GLY A 840 -14.74 -20.97 -45.09
C GLY A 840 -15.40 -19.63 -44.81
N THR A 841 -16.23 -19.58 -43.81
CA THR A 841 -16.97 -18.37 -43.40
C THR A 841 -16.54 -17.90 -42.01
N PHE A 842 -16.47 -16.59 -41.79
CA PHE A 842 -16.34 -16.01 -40.49
C PHE A 842 -17.69 -15.79 -39.81
N PHE A 843 -17.81 -16.19 -38.55
CA PHE A 843 -18.98 -15.92 -37.71
C PHE A 843 -18.58 -15.80 -36.24
N SER A 844 -19.05 -14.75 -35.60
CA SER A 844 -18.97 -14.58 -34.14
C SER A 844 -20.40 -14.39 -33.61
N SER A 845 -20.77 -15.13 -32.52
CA SER A 845 -22.10 -15.02 -31.91
C SER A 845 -22.40 -13.67 -31.31
N THR A 846 -21.35 -12.95 -30.85
CA THR A 846 -21.48 -11.68 -30.15
C THR A 846 -20.61 -10.57 -30.75
N GLY A 847 -19.64 -10.91 -31.59
CA GLY A 847 -18.82 -9.92 -32.32
C GLY A 847 -19.69 -9.06 -33.21
N GLY A 848 -19.61 -7.74 -33.06
CA GLY A 848 -20.41 -6.76 -33.78
C GLY A 848 -21.89 -6.75 -33.38
N SER A 849 -22.27 -7.19 -32.18
CA SER A 849 -23.65 -7.08 -31.69
C SER A 849 -24.12 -5.63 -31.62
N PRO A 850 -25.43 -5.33 -31.73
CA PRO A 850 -25.92 -3.96 -31.64
C PRO A 850 -25.41 -3.18 -30.44
N VAL A 851 -25.37 -3.81 -29.26
CA VAL A 851 -24.86 -3.18 -28.02
C VAL A 851 -23.36 -2.86 -28.13
N SER A 852 -22.59 -3.79 -28.69
CA SER A 852 -21.14 -3.58 -28.87
C SER A 852 -20.85 -2.45 -29.86
N CYS A 853 -21.61 -2.39 -30.96
CA CYS A 853 -21.45 -1.32 -31.96
C CYS A 853 -21.84 0.06 -31.39
N ILE A 854 -22.94 0.13 -30.64
CA ILE A 854 -23.36 1.38 -29.96
C ILE A 854 -22.33 1.80 -28.91
N ALA A 855 -21.78 0.85 -28.13
CA ALA A 855 -20.70 1.15 -27.19
C ALA A 855 -19.49 1.77 -27.92
N GLY A 856 -19.01 1.11 -29.00
CA GLY A 856 -17.87 1.60 -29.77
C GLY A 856 -18.09 2.96 -30.42
N MET A 857 -19.27 3.20 -31.01
CA MET A 857 -19.62 4.53 -31.57
C MET A 857 -19.67 5.60 -30.48
N THR A 858 -20.29 5.28 -29.34
CA THR A 858 -20.38 6.23 -28.23
C THR A 858 -19.00 6.57 -27.65
N VAL A 859 -18.09 5.59 -27.60
CA VAL A 859 -16.68 5.85 -27.21
C VAL A 859 -16.05 6.87 -28.14
N LEU A 860 -16.17 6.70 -29.46
CA LEU A 860 -15.62 7.64 -30.45
C LEU A 860 -16.24 9.05 -30.31
N ASP A 861 -17.56 9.13 -30.08
CA ASP A 861 -18.23 10.41 -29.85
C ASP A 861 -17.69 11.14 -28.63
N ILE A 862 -17.57 10.45 -27.50
CA ILE A 862 -17.06 11.03 -26.25
C ILE A 862 -15.60 11.45 -26.41
N MET A 863 -14.76 10.64 -27.05
CA MET A 863 -13.37 10.98 -27.31
C MET A 863 -13.23 12.30 -28.09
N ALA A 864 -14.10 12.50 -29.08
CA ALA A 864 -14.10 13.72 -29.88
C ALA A 864 -14.67 14.93 -29.10
N GLU A 865 -15.81 14.75 -28.41
CA GLU A 865 -16.47 15.80 -27.63
C GLU A 865 -15.60 16.30 -26.46
N GLU A 866 -14.95 15.39 -25.75
CA GLU A 866 -14.10 15.71 -24.60
C GLU A 866 -12.63 15.93 -24.96
N LYS A 867 -12.29 15.88 -26.28
CA LYS A 867 -10.93 16.10 -26.80
C LYS A 867 -9.86 15.25 -26.14
N LEU A 868 -10.17 13.97 -25.92
CA LEU A 868 -9.31 13.09 -25.12
C LEU A 868 -7.94 12.83 -25.76
N GLN A 869 -7.81 12.93 -27.09
CA GLN A 869 -6.52 12.87 -27.77
C GLN A 869 -5.62 14.06 -27.41
N GLU A 870 -6.17 15.28 -27.42
CA GLU A 870 -5.45 16.49 -27.05
C GLU A 870 -5.06 16.46 -25.58
N ASN A 871 -5.97 15.97 -24.71
CA ASN A 871 -5.69 15.77 -23.30
C ASN A 871 -4.55 14.77 -23.08
N ALA A 872 -4.58 13.62 -23.76
CA ALA A 872 -3.53 12.61 -23.68
C ALA A 872 -2.15 13.16 -24.09
N ARG A 873 -2.10 14.03 -25.11
CA ARG A 873 -0.87 14.73 -25.48
C ARG A 873 -0.40 15.68 -24.38
N THR A 874 -1.26 16.60 -23.97
CA THR A 874 -0.92 17.68 -23.04
C THR A 874 -0.51 17.12 -21.66
N VAL A 875 -1.35 16.24 -21.09
CA VAL A 875 -1.09 15.64 -19.78
C VAL A 875 0.07 14.63 -19.84
N GLY A 876 0.17 13.91 -20.96
CA GLY A 876 1.26 12.97 -21.18
C GLY A 876 2.63 13.63 -21.27
N ASP A 877 2.74 14.72 -22.03
CA ASP A 877 3.99 15.49 -22.15
C ASP A 877 4.38 16.12 -20.80
N HIS A 878 3.39 16.64 -20.05
CA HIS A 878 3.60 17.15 -18.68
C HIS A 878 4.10 16.05 -17.74
N LEU A 879 3.41 14.94 -17.67
CA LEU A 879 3.77 13.83 -16.81
C LEU A 879 5.16 13.26 -17.16
N LYS A 880 5.44 13.11 -18.46
CA LYS A 880 6.76 12.65 -18.93
C LYS A 880 7.88 13.57 -18.44
N ALA A 881 7.67 14.87 -18.48
CA ALA A 881 8.65 15.85 -17.99
C ALA A 881 8.85 15.72 -16.46
N ARG A 882 7.75 15.55 -15.68
CA ARG A 882 7.82 15.32 -14.24
C ARG A 882 8.62 14.05 -13.90
N LEU A 883 8.32 12.94 -14.60
CA LEU A 883 9.02 11.66 -14.39
C LEU A 883 10.51 11.73 -14.81
N ALA A 884 10.83 12.45 -15.89
CA ALA A 884 12.21 12.64 -16.31
C ALA A 884 13.04 13.38 -15.25
N ALA A 885 12.45 14.34 -14.54
CA ALA A 885 13.11 15.04 -13.44
C ALA A 885 13.46 14.13 -12.25
N LEU A 886 12.76 13.01 -12.06
CA LEU A 886 13.08 12.03 -11.00
C LEU A 886 14.38 11.28 -11.30
N ILE A 887 14.74 11.09 -12.57
CA ILE A 887 15.96 10.39 -12.97
C ILE A 887 17.21 11.10 -12.41
N ASP A 888 17.22 12.43 -12.45
CA ASP A 888 18.37 13.20 -11.99
C ASP A 888 18.56 13.14 -10.47
N ARG A 889 17.46 12.92 -9.73
CA ARG A 889 17.43 12.95 -8.26
C ARG A 889 17.54 11.58 -7.61
N HIS A 890 17.03 10.53 -8.28
CA HIS A 890 16.95 9.19 -7.70
C HIS A 890 17.74 8.18 -8.53
N PRO A 891 18.84 7.64 -8.01
CA PRO A 891 19.72 6.71 -8.74
C PRO A 891 19.04 5.47 -9.29
N ILE A 892 17.98 4.98 -8.61
CA ILE A 892 17.21 3.81 -9.04
C ILE A 892 16.37 4.07 -10.30
N ALA A 893 15.97 5.31 -10.57
CA ALA A 893 15.21 5.68 -11.77
C ALA A 893 16.15 5.68 -12.98
N GLY A 894 15.96 4.74 -13.90
CA GLY A 894 16.85 4.53 -15.05
C GLY A 894 16.46 5.33 -16.29
N ALA A 895 15.22 5.18 -16.75
CA ALA A 895 14.73 5.85 -17.97
C ALA A 895 13.21 6.03 -17.97
N VAL A 896 12.72 7.06 -18.67
CA VAL A 896 11.29 7.26 -19.00
C VAL A 896 11.08 6.93 -20.47
N HIS A 897 10.21 5.97 -20.73
CA HIS A 897 9.83 5.52 -22.06
C HIS A 897 8.46 6.04 -22.48
N GLY A 898 8.16 6.00 -23.79
CA GLY A 898 6.83 6.24 -24.34
C GLY A 898 6.49 7.69 -24.64
N MET A 899 5.22 7.93 -24.97
CA MET A 899 4.65 9.23 -25.32
C MET A 899 3.15 9.29 -24.99
N GLY A 900 2.62 10.49 -24.84
CA GLY A 900 1.24 10.70 -24.44
C GLY A 900 0.95 10.03 -23.11
N LEU A 901 -0.22 9.40 -22.98
CA LEU A 901 -0.57 8.60 -21.79
C LEU A 901 -0.26 7.11 -21.96
N TYR A 902 0.89 6.83 -22.57
CA TYR A 902 1.49 5.51 -22.68
C TYR A 902 2.97 5.62 -22.31
N LEU A 903 3.24 5.62 -21.01
CA LEU A 903 4.58 5.83 -20.47
C LEU A 903 5.06 4.61 -19.68
N GLY A 904 6.37 4.49 -19.53
CA GLY A 904 7.02 3.56 -18.63
C GLY A 904 8.16 4.27 -17.90
N LEU A 905 8.24 4.09 -16.58
CA LEU A 905 9.42 4.48 -15.79
C LEU A 905 10.14 3.22 -15.39
N GLU A 906 11.36 3.06 -15.88
CA GLU A 906 12.17 1.88 -15.66
C GLU A 906 13.12 2.07 -14.48
N PHE A 907 13.15 1.08 -13.57
CA PHE A 907 14.03 1.06 -12.42
C PHE A 907 15.18 0.08 -12.59
N VAL A 908 16.39 0.53 -12.22
CA VAL A 908 17.62 -0.24 -12.27
C VAL A 908 18.42 -0.05 -10.99
N ARG A 909 19.09 -1.10 -10.51
CA ARG A 909 19.97 -1.03 -9.33
C ARG A 909 21.27 -0.28 -9.63
N ASP A 910 21.74 -0.41 -10.88
CA ASP A 910 22.94 0.25 -11.36
C ASP A 910 22.73 0.72 -12.81
N ARG A 911 22.94 2.00 -13.08
CA ARG A 911 22.74 2.61 -14.41
C ARG A 911 23.79 2.23 -15.44
N THR A 912 24.93 1.65 -15.02
CA THR A 912 25.99 1.20 -15.92
C THR A 912 25.70 -0.20 -16.42
N THR A 913 25.36 -1.11 -15.50
CA THR A 913 25.05 -2.50 -15.82
C THR A 913 23.61 -2.69 -16.26
N LEU A 914 22.70 -1.77 -15.90
CA LEU A 914 21.25 -1.83 -16.09
C LEU A 914 20.61 -3.03 -15.38
N GLU A 915 21.18 -3.43 -14.23
CA GLU A 915 20.60 -4.50 -13.43
C GLU A 915 19.16 -4.14 -13.03
N PRO A 916 18.15 -4.99 -13.35
CA PRO A 916 16.75 -4.69 -13.06
C PRO A 916 16.46 -4.62 -11.56
N ALA A 917 15.72 -3.60 -11.14
CA ALA A 917 15.26 -3.44 -9.75
C ALA A 917 13.87 -4.07 -9.55
N THR A 918 13.75 -5.38 -9.74
CA THR A 918 12.47 -6.12 -9.78
C THR A 918 11.74 -6.06 -8.44
N GLU A 919 12.42 -6.42 -7.35
CA GLU A 919 11.83 -6.47 -6.01
C GLU A 919 11.49 -5.06 -5.53
N GLU A 920 12.36 -4.10 -5.83
CA GLU A 920 12.15 -2.70 -5.48
C GLU A 920 10.92 -2.13 -6.20
N THR A 921 10.73 -2.49 -7.48
CA THR A 921 9.56 -2.03 -8.25
C THR A 921 8.26 -2.58 -7.68
N ALA A 922 8.26 -3.84 -7.25
CA ALA A 922 7.09 -4.44 -6.60
C ALA A 922 6.74 -3.70 -5.28
N ALA A 923 7.73 -3.43 -4.44
CA ALA A 923 7.54 -2.70 -3.18
C ALA A 923 7.09 -1.24 -3.41
N ILE A 924 7.64 -0.56 -4.42
CA ILE A 924 7.19 0.77 -4.84
C ILE A 924 5.70 0.75 -5.24
N CYS A 925 5.26 -0.27 -6.00
CA CYS A 925 3.85 -0.40 -6.38
C CYS A 925 2.94 -0.62 -5.17
N ASP A 926 3.34 -1.47 -4.21
CA ASP A 926 2.58 -1.70 -2.98
C ASP A 926 2.48 -0.43 -2.13
N ARG A 927 3.57 0.34 -2.01
CA ARG A 927 3.53 1.61 -1.29
C ARG A 927 2.71 2.69 -2.01
N LEU A 928 2.76 2.76 -3.34
CA LEU A 928 1.90 3.65 -4.13
C LEU A 928 0.41 3.33 -3.90
N LEU A 929 0.04 2.05 -3.77
CA LEU A 929 -1.32 1.66 -3.40
C LEU A 929 -1.71 2.23 -2.03
N ASP A 930 -0.82 2.14 -1.04
CA ASP A 930 -1.03 2.75 0.27
C ASP A 930 -1.18 4.28 0.22
N LEU A 931 -0.58 4.92 -0.76
CA LEU A 931 -0.70 6.35 -1.01
C LEU A 931 -1.88 6.74 -1.92
N GLY A 932 -2.72 5.77 -2.32
CA GLY A 932 -3.92 6.01 -3.12
C GLY A 932 -3.69 5.98 -4.63
N VAL A 933 -2.64 5.32 -5.11
CA VAL A 933 -2.35 5.16 -6.54
C VAL A 933 -2.32 3.68 -6.90
N ILE A 934 -3.14 3.27 -7.88
CA ILE A 934 -3.09 1.93 -8.46
C ILE A 934 -2.03 1.90 -9.55
N MET A 935 -0.99 1.11 -9.34
CA MET A 935 0.13 0.93 -10.25
C MET A 935 0.57 -0.55 -10.29
N GLN A 936 1.17 -0.99 -11.38
CA GLN A 936 1.75 -2.33 -11.50
C GLN A 936 3.02 -2.31 -12.33
N PRO A 937 3.92 -3.28 -12.12
CA PRO A 937 5.08 -3.46 -12.97
C PRO A 937 4.73 -4.12 -14.31
N THR A 938 5.64 -4.01 -15.28
CA THR A 938 5.59 -4.67 -16.59
C THR A 938 7.00 -5.00 -17.08
N GLY A 939 7.09 -5.64 -18.25
CA GLY A 939 8.34 -6.13 -18.83
C GLY A 939 8.71 -7.52 -18.32
N ASP A 940 9.58 -8.20 -19.04
CA ASP A 940 10.04 -9.54 -18.67
C ASP A 940 10.78 -9.57 -17.31
N HIS A 941 11.38 -8.44 -16.93
CA HIS A 941 12.04 -8.26 -15.65
C HIS A 941 11.15 -7.63 -14.57
N GLN A 942 9.89 -7.26 -14.87
CA GLN A 942 8.95 -6.64 -13.92
C GLN A 942 9.52 -5.41 -13.19
N ASN A 943 10.35 -4.61 -13.87
CA ASN A 943 11.05 -3.45 -13.30
C ASN A 943 10.67 -2.11 -13.95
N VAL A 944 9.59 -2.08 -14.72
CA VAL A 944 9.06 -0.86 -15.36
C VAL A 944 7.66 -0.56 -14.81
N LEU A 945 7.40 0.65 -14.33
CA LEU A 945 6.03 1.07 -13.99
C LEU A 945 5.20 1.21 -15.26
N LYS A 946 4.08 0.50 -15.32
CA LYS A 946 3.14 0.48 -16.46
C LYS A 946 2.16 1.65 -16.37
N ILE A 947 2.52 2.81 -16.90
CA ILE A 947 1.75 4.06 -16.79
C ILE A 947 0.82 4.19 -18.02
N LYS A 948 -0.43 3.76 -17.87
CA LYS A 948 -1.45 3.71 -18.92
C LYS A 948 -2.83 4.08 -18.37
N PRO A 949 -3.00 5.30 -17.79
CA PRO A 949 -4.25 5.72 -17.17
C PRO A 949 -5.37 5.90 -18.21
N PRO A 950 -6.63 6.11 -17.78
CA PRO A 950 -7.68 6.66 -18.62
C PRO A 950 -7.25 7.98 -19.27
N LEU A 951 -7.74 8.26 -20.51
CA LEU A 951 -7.35 9.48 -21.22
C LEU A 951 -7.98 10.76 -20.64
N CYS A 952 -8.93 10.63 -19.72
CA CYS A 952 -9.50 11.75 -18.98
C CYS A 952 -8.64 12.21 -17.79
N LEU A 953 -7.44 11.62 -17.59
CA LEU A 953 -6.51 12.01 -16.55
C LEU A 953 -6.29 13.53 -16.57
N SER A 954 -6.45 14.18 -15.41
CA SER A 954 -6.20 15.61 -15.25
C SER A 954 -4.71 15.91 -14.99
N ILE A 955 -4.31 17.16 -15.17
CA ILE A 955 -2.96 17.64 -14.78
C ILE A 955 -2.76 17.47 -13.27
N ASP A 956 -3.77 17.83 -12.46
CA ASP A 956 -3.70 17.70 -11.00
C ASP A 956 -3.51 16.25 -10.56
N SER A 957 -4.20 15.31 -11.23
CA SER A 957 -4.03 13.87 -10.96
C SER A 957 -2.65 13.35 -11.41
N ALA A 958 -2.12 13.87 -12.52
CA ALA A 958 -0.77 13.54 -12.98
C ALA A 958 0.30 14.06 -12.00
N ASP A 959 0.12 15.28 -11.49
CA ASP A 959 0.99 15.85 -10.45
C ASP A 959 0.88 15.06 -9.14
N PHE A 960 -0.32 14.72 -8.70
CA PHE A 960 -0.52 13.86 -7.52
C PHE A 960 0.24 12.53 -7.64
N PHE A 961 0.15 11.85 -8.80
CA PHE A 961 0.93 10.63 -9.02
C PHE A 961 2.43 10.87 -8.94
N ALA A 962 2.93 11.91 -9.60
CA ALA A 962 4.36 12.23 -9.60
C ALA A 962 4.87 12.57 -8.20
N ASP A 963 4.09 13.34 -7.40
CA ASP A 963 4.41 13.69 -6.03
C ASP A 963 4.43 12.46 -5.10
N MET A 964 3.45 11.55 -5.24
CA MET A 964 3.42 10.30 -4.45
C MET A 964 4.59 9.38 -4.81
N LEU A 965 4.92 9.29 -6.10
CA LEU A 965 6.07 8.51 -6.54
C LEU A 965 7.39 9.11 -6.02
N GLU A 966 7.55 10.42 -6.08
CA GLU A 966 8.72 11.10 -5.53
C GLU A 966 8.84 10.86 -4.02
N LYS A 967 7.74 11.01 -3.27
CA LYS A 967 7.69 10.67 -1.84
C LYS A 967 8.17 9.23 -1.57
N VAL A 968 7.73 8.27 -2.37
CA VAL A 968 8.19 6.87 -2.24
C VAL A 968 9.69 6.75 -2.49
N LEU A 969 10.21 7.43 -3.51
CA LEU A 969 11.63 7.37 -3.86
C LEU A 969 12.54 8.09 -2.84
N GLU A 970 12.02 9.11 -2.15
CA GLU A 970 12.73 9.84 -1.09
C GLU A 970 12.72 9.09 0.24
N GLU A 971 11.56 8.56 0.65
CA GLU A 971 11.36 7.94 1.96
C GLU A 971 11.67 6.44 1.98
N GLY A 972 11.81 5.80 0.81
CA GLY A 972 12.00 4.34 0.65
C GLY A 972 10.68 3.56 0.48
N TRP A 973 10.75 2.23 0.42
CA TRP A 973 9.65 1.30 0.14
C TRP A 973 9.79 -0.04 0.89
#